data_891e2c07c685359781b7f83c029f90bb
#
_entry.id   891e2c07c685359781b7f83c029f90bb
#
_cell.length_a   1.000
_cell.length_b   1.000
_cell.length_c   1.000
_cell.angle_alpha   90.00
_cell.angle_beta   90.00
_cell.angle_gamma   90.00
#
_symmetry.space_group_name_H-M   'P 1'
#
loop_
_entity.id
_entity.type
_entity.pdbx_description
1 polymer ?
#
loop_
_entity_poly.entity_id
_entity_poly.type
_entity_poly.pdbx_seq_one_letter_code
_entity_poly.pdbx_strand_id
1 'polypeptide(L)'
;FLREMEFNRLLSSAISAYGQPKLEGSKNDDQNLEKQQKINNKNYYLIDDLGQIDKWIKEAEEAGEVVVDTETTSLDPHQADLVGISLCSKIGKACYIPVGHKSSKCIDKNAVIKKLKGLLEDPSVKKIGQNIKFDFIILYRHGITLSSMEDTMLMSYVLDAGKNRHNMDILSEIHLDHKTISFKEMVGTGKKEINFSEVELDKAKDYAAEDADITLRLYKKFLKNLKLEKMVNIYEIFEKPLIKILAFMEIEGVEIDKMFLKSLSSKFEKKIKKLEKEVFKISKKEFNIASPKQLGEIIYNDLKIAGLKKTKKGSFATSASVLEDLAFKGHEFPKLILDWRQVSKLKNTYSDALPEHINPNTKRVHTSFLLAATTTGRLASSDPNLQNIPIKSEDGKDIRKAFTAKKDHLLISADYNQIEMRILADLAEVKELKKAFKNNEDIHSLTASQIFNIDIKKVNQDHRRKAKAINFGIIYGISQYGLAKQINVSNYEAEEFLNSYFAKFPEIKVYMDSTIKFCRKSGYVNNIFGRRSHFNGINDKNFNVRNFQERAAINAPIQGSASEVMRLAMIRLDKRLSDQNRSSSKMLLQIHDELIFEVPKKDEKVMIKLIKDEMTSVAQSDYHSFSTPLTVDINVGDNWGMLH
;
A
#
# COMPACT_ATOMS: atom_id res chain seq x y z
N PHE A 1 31.58 2.63 -12.53
CA PHE A 1 30.53 1.67 -12.89
C PHE A 1 31.11 0.40 -13.55
N LEU A 2 31.74 0.48 -14.76
CA LEU A 2 32.24 -0.72 -15.48
C LEU A 2 33.28 -1.49 -14.68
N ARG A 3 34.13 -0.79 -13.91
CA ARG A 3 35.15 -1.39 -13.04
C ARG A 3 34.53 -2.01 -11.79
N GLU A 4 33.57 -1.35 -11.18
CA GLU A 4 32.82 -1.84 -9.99
C GLU A 4 31.98 -3.07 -10.29
N MET A 5 31.44 -3.15 -11.52
CA MET A 5 30.63 -4.27 -11.99
C MET A 5 31.46 -5.40 -12.62
N GLU A 6 32.80 -5.28 -12.58
CA GLU A 6 33.76 -6.27 -13.12
C GLU A 6 33.58 -6.55 -14.62
N PHE A 7 33.02 -5.61 -15.39
CA PHE A 7 32.85 -5.72 -16.84
C PHE A 7 34.16 -5.40 -17.57
N ASN A 8 35.20 -6.19 -17.32
CA ASN A 8 36.57 -5.92 -17.77
C ASN A 8 36.69 -5.78 -19.29
N ARG A 9 35.94 -6.53 -20.10
CA ARG A 9 35.92 -6.41 -21.55
C ARG A 9 35.34 -5.09 -22.03
N LEU A 10 34.18 -4.70 -21.47
CA LEU A 10 33.54 -3.42 -21.79
C LEU A 10 34.38 -2.24 -21.30
N LEU A 11 35.01 -2.37 -20.13
CA LEU A 11 35.92 -1.37 -19.61
C LEU A 11 37.14 -1.16 -20.56
N SER A 12 37.74 -2.26 -21.03
CA SER A 12 38.85 -2.19 -21.99
C SER A 12 38.44 -1.56 -23.32
N SER A 13 37.24 -1.91 -23.83
CA SER A 13 36.69 -1.34 -25.05
C SER A 13 36.38 0.15 -24.89
N ALA A 14 35.82 0.56 -23.77
CA ALA A 14 35.52 1.96 -23.48
C ALA A 14 36.80 2.79 -23.33
N ILE A 15 37.82 2.26 -22.65
CA ILE A 15 39.12 2.91 -22.52
C ILE A 15 39.81 3.06 -23.90
N SER A 16 39.71 2.05 -24.75
CA SER A 16 40.26 2.09 -26.12
C SER A 16 39.54 3.11 -27.01
N ALA A 17 38.22 3.25 -26.87
CA ALA A 17 37.44 4.15 -27.69
C ALA A 17 37.47 5.63 -27.21
N TYR A 18 37.51 5.85 -25.91
CA TYR A 18 37.32 7.19 -25.30
C TYR A 18 38.50 7.65 -24.44
N GLY A 19 39.59 6.86 -24.36
CA GLY A 19 40.74 7.12 -23.51
C GLY A 19 40.50 6.73 -22.05
N GLN A 20 41.60 6.71 -21.25
CA GLN A 20 41.47 6.54 -19.80
C GLN A 20 40.81 7.79 -19.20
N PRO A 21 39.78 7.65 -18.35
CA PRO A 21 39.25 8.77 -17.61
C PRO A 21 40.42 9.37 -16.78
N LYS A 22 40.68 10.65 -16.95
CA LYS A 22 41.59 11.37 -16.06
C LYS A 22 40.98 11.34 -14.68
N LEU A 23 41.53 10.57 -13.77
CA LEU A 23 41.21 10.57 -12.34
C LEU A 23 41.80 11.87 -11.73
N GLU A 24 41.26 13.00 -12.14
CA GLU A 24 41.46 14.24 -11.39
C GLU A 24 40.46 14.23 -10.24
N GLY A 25 40.98 14.03 -9.03
CA GLY A 25 40.32 14.49 -7.82
C GLY A 25 39.26 13.63 -7.15
N SER A 26 39.34 12.31 -7.14
CA SER A 26 38.33 11.47 -6.45
C SER A 26 38.37 11.51 -4.91
N LYS A 27 39.20 12.34 -4.29
CA LYS A 27 39.20 12.56 -2.84
C LYS A 27 38.66 13.94 -2.42
N ASN A 28 38.55 14.90 -3.34
CA ASN A 28 38.10 16.26 -2.99
C ASN A 28 36.63 16.54 -3.35
N ASP A 29 36.03 15.81 -4.28
CA ASP A 29 34.62 16.03 -4.63
C ASP A 29 33.65 15.44 -3.60
N ASP A 30 34.00 14.33 -2.95
CA ASP A 30 33.16 13.77 -1.87
C ASP A 30 33.17 14.65 -0.60
N GLN A 31 34.29 15.38 -0.32
CA GLN A 31 34.38 16.33 0.81
C GLN A 31 33.73 17.70 0.49
N ASN A 32 33.60 18.08 -0.77
CA ASN A 32 32.88 19.31 -1.14
C ASN A 32 31.38 19.15 -1.27
N LEU A 33 30.86 17.94 -1.49
CA LEU A 33 29.43 17.64 -1.38
C LEU A 33 28.94 17.56 0.08
N GLU A 34 29.85 17.30 1.02
CA GLU A 34 29.57 17.25 2.47
C GLU A 34 29.55 18.61 3.17
N LYS A 35 30.04 19.69 2.54
CA LYS A 35 29.66 21.04 2.99
C LYS A 35 28.24 21.31 2.49
N GLN A 36 27.25 20.74 3.20
CA GLN A 36 25.84 21.08 3.01
C GLN A 36 25.72 22.62 2.97
N GLN A 37 25.47 23.17 1.79
CA GLN A 37 25.04 24.56 1.73
C GLN A 37 23.81 24.67 2.61
N LYS A 38 23.93 25.47 3.69
CA LYS A 38 22.79 25.73 4.58
C LYS A 38 21.59 26.07 3.73
N ILE A 39 20.50 25.35 3.95
CA ILE A 39 19.24 25.61 3.27
C ILE A 39 18.79 27.00 3.69
N ASN A 40 18.58 27.87 2.72
CA ASN A 40 18.08 29.23 2.92
C ASN A 40 17.28 29.68 1.70
N ASN A 41 16.34 30.58 1.91
CA ASN A 41 15.41 31.08 0.90
C ASN A 41 15.96 32.24 0.03
N LYS A 42 17.25 32.57 0.11
CA LYS A 42 17.83 33.73 -0.61
C LYS A 42 17.70 33.63 -2.14
N ASN A 43 17.64 32.42 -2.69
CA ASN A 43 17.51 32.16 -4.12
C ASN A 43 16.21 31.45 -4.45
N TYR A 44 15.13 31.74 -3.69
CA TYR A 44 13.79 31.31 -3.99
C TYR A 44 13.02 32.43 -4.68
N TYR A 45 12.52 32.17 -5.87
CA TYR A 45 12.00 33.19 -6.77
C TYR A 45 10.48 33.03 -6.94
N LEU A 46 9.76 34.11 -6.83
CA LEU A 46 8.38 34.19 -7.27
C LEU A 46 8.37 34.55 -8.76
N ILE A 47 7.64 33.79 -9.55
CA ILE A 47 7.47 34.03 -10.98
C ILE A 47 6.16 34.79 -11.17
N ASP A 48 6.22 36.00 -11.65
CA ASP A 48 5.08 36.88 -11.87
C ASP A 48 4.83 37.23 -13.34
N ASP A 49 5.71 36.78 -14.22
CA ASP A 49 5.62 36.96 -15.68
C ASP A 49 5.89 35.66 -16.42
N LEU A 50 5.10 35.38 -17.48
CA LEU A 50 5.18 34.16 -18.29
C LEU A 50 6.55 34.01 -18.99
N GLY A 51 7.22 35.09 -19.34
CA GLY A 51 8.55 35.06 -20.00
C GLY A 51 9.65 34.59 -19.06
N GLN A 52 9.53 34.79 -17.76
CA GLN A 52 10.51 34.33 -16.78
C GLN A 52 10.59 32.79 -16.74
N ILE A 53 9.53 32.07 -17.11
CA ILE A 53 9.48 30.61 -17.13
C ILE A 53 10.49 30.04 -18.13
N ASP A 54 10.79 30.72 -19.24
CA ASP A 54 11.73 30.24 -20.27
C ASP A 54 13.12 29.93 -19.71
N LYS A 55 13.56 30.74 -18.77
CA LYS A 55 14.85 30.53 -18.10
C LYS A 55 14.87 29.23 -17.29
N TRP A 56 13.77 28.92 -16.59
CA TRP A 56 13.66 27.70 -15.78
C TRP A 56 13.52 26.45 -16.65
N ILE A 57 12.81 26.55 -17.78
CA ILE A 57 12.73 25.47 -18.77
C ILE A 57 14.13 25.17 -19.32
N LYS A 58 14.85 26.20 -19.77
CA LYS A 58 16.20 26.04 -20.31
C LYS A 58 17.17 25.44 -19.28
N GLU A 59 17.15 25.92 -18.03
CA GLU A 59 17.98 25.36 -16.96
C GLU A 59 17.65 23.88 -16.68
N ALA A 60 16.36 23.49 -16.74
CA ALA A 60 15.93 22.11 -16.57
C ALA A 60 16.38 21.21 -17.73
N GLU A 61 16.27 21.69 -18.98
CA GLU A 61 16.75 20.98 -20.17
C GLU A 61 18.28 20.77 -20.13
N GLU A 62 19.02 21.82 -19.77
CA GLU A 62 20.48 21.75 -19.62
C GLU A 62 20.89 20.78 -18.49
N ALA A 63 20.14 20.73 -17.39
CA ALA A 63 20.39 19.84 -16.27
C ALA A 63 19.95 18.37 -16.55
N GLY A 64 19.04 18.16 -17.49
CA GLY A 64 18.41 16.86 -17.79
C GLY A 64 17.51 16.34 -16.65
N GLU A 65 17.17 17.21 -15.69
CA GLU A 65 16.31 16.89 -14.54
C GLU A 65 15.69 18.14 -13.93
N VAL A 66 14.47 17.99 -13.41
CA VAL A 66 13.74 19.06 -12.73
C VAL A 66 12.83 18.47 -11.65
N VAL A 67 12.83 19.08 -10.47
CA VAL A 67 11.78 18.83 -9.48
C VAL A 67 10.54 19.57 -9.93
N VAL A 68 9.40 18.91 -9.81
CA VAL A 68 8.07 19.45 -10.04
C VAL A 68 7.23 19.10 -8.82
N ASP A 69 6.64 20.11 -8.22
CA ASP A 69 5.73 19.97 -7.10
C ASP A 69 4.52 20.89 -7.30
N THR A 70 3.33 20.48 -6.90
CA THR A 70 2.08 21.19 -7.14
C THR A 70 1.38 21.57 -5.85
N GLU A 71 1.06 22.84 -5.70
CA GLU A 71 0.23 23.33 -4.62
C GLU A 71 -1.23 23.37 -5.05
N THR A 72 -2.11 22.89 -4.16
CA THR A 72 -3.52 22.66 -4.50
C THR A 72 -4.48 23.10 -3.40
N THR A 73 -5.77 23.20 -3.76
CA THR A 73 -6.83 23.57 -2.80
C THR A 73 -7.26 22.43 -1.88
N SER A 74 -6.86 21.18 -2.15
CA SER A 74 -7.31 19.98 -1.43
C SER A 74 -6.32 18.83 -1.60
N LEU A 75 -6.34 17.85 -0.67
CA LEU A 75 -5.60 16.61 -0.76
C LEU A 75 -6.26 15.55 -1.67
N ASP A 76 -7.48 15.82 -2.16
CA ASP A 76 -8.13 14.98 -3.17
C ASP A 76 -7.69 15.40 -4.57
N PRO A 77 -6.77 14.68 -5.24
CA PRO A 77 -6.24 15.09 -6.53
C PRO A 77 -7.28 15.06 -7.66
N HIS A 78 -8.43 14.42 -7.46
CA HIS A 78 -9.51 14.34 -8.45
C HIS A 78 -10.44 15.56 -8.43
N GLN A 79 -10.45 16.33 -7.33
CA GLN A 79 -11.30 17.51 -7.15
C GLN A 79 -10.51 18.79 -6.90
N ALA A 80 -9.27 18.69 -6.44
CA ALA A 80 -8.43 19.82 -6.11
C ALA A 80 -8.18 20.74 -7.32
N ASP A 81 -8.20 22.06 -7.08
CA ASP A 81 -7.76 23.05 -8.05
C ASP A 81 -6.27 23.32 -7.89
N LEU A 82 -5.57 23.54 -9.01
CA LEU A 82 -4.16 23.89 -9.03
C LEU A 82 -3.99 25.36 -8.59
N VAL A 83 -3.20 25.57 -7.54
CA VAL A 83 -2.88 26.89 -6.97
C VAL A 83 -1.52 27.40 -7.43
N GLY A 84 -0.53 26.52 -7.54
CA GLY A 84 0.80 26.88 -8.03
C GLY A 84 1.65 25.68 -8.40
N ILE A 85 2.78 25.94 -9.05
CA ILE A 85 3.77 24.93 -9.44
C ILE A 85 5.14 25.42 -9.00
N SER A 86 5.92 24.58 -8.34
CA SER A 86 7.33 24.86 -8.02
C SER A 86 8.28 24.05 -8.89
N LEU A 87 9.41 24.65 -9.24
CA LEU A 87 10.46 24.03 -10.04
C LEU A 87 11.82 24.22 -9.40
N CYS A 88 12.65 23.15 -9.44
CA CYS A 88 14.05 23.20 -8.98
C CYS A 88 14.91 22.26 -9.82
N SER A 89 15.93 22.80 -10.51
CA SER A 89 16.92 22.02 -11.26
C SER A 89 18.32 22.10 -10.65
N LYS A 90 18.52 23.01 -9.68
CA LYS A 90 19.79 23.25 -9.01
C LYS A 90 19.59 23.46 -7.53
N ILE A 91 20.32 22.69 -6.72
CA ILE A 91 20.29 22.80 -5.26
C ILE A 91 20.47 24.26 -4.80
N GLY A 92 19.59 24.70 -3.90
CA GLY A 92 19.57 26.05 -3.34
C GLY A 92 19.00 27.11 -4.29
N LYS A 93 18.37 26.71 -5.41
CA LYS A 93 17.72 27.63 -6.36
C LYS A 93 16.42 27.02 -6.87
N ALA A 94 15.30 27.56 -6.43
CA ALA A 94 13.97 27.10 -6.80
C ALA A 94 13.04 28.28 -7.13
N CYS A 95 11.93 27.99 -7.81
CA CYS A 95 10.90 29.00 -8.05
C CYS A 95 9.51 28.49 -7.76
N TYR A 96 8.61 29.43 -7.53
CA TYR A 96 7.17 29.20 -7.40
C TYR A 96 6.40 30.00 -8.46
N ILE A 97 5.49 29.37 -9.16
CA ILE A 97 4.65 29.93 -10.23
C ILE A 97 3.21 29.94 -9.75
N PRO A 98 2.67 31.04 -9.23
CA PRO A 98 1.30 31.13 -8.74
C PRO A 98 0.31 31.20 -9.91
N VAL A 99 -0.70 30.33 -9.90
CA VAL A 99 -1.73 30.25 -10.96
C VAL A 99 -3.17 30.29 -10.41
N GLY A 100 -3.35 30.19 -9.08
CA GLY A 100 -4.68 30.05 -8.47
C GLY A 100 -4.86 30.71 -7.10
N HIS A 101 -4.01 31.69 -6.69
CA HIS A 101 -4.22 32.44 -5.45
C HIS A 101 -5.36 33.42 -5.57
N LYS A 102 -6.20 33.52 -4.51
CA LYS A 102 -7.40 34.38 -4.50
C LYS A 102 -7.09 35.84 -4.26
N SER A 103 -6.08 36.15 -3.44
CA SER A 103 -5.78 37.50 -2.94
C SER A 103 -4.76 38.28 -3.77
N SER A 104 -4.22 37.68 -4.83
CA SER A 104 -3.07 38.21 -5.57
C SER A 104 -3.20 38.00 -7.07
N LYS A 105 -2.54 38.85 -7.85
CA LYS A 105 -2.46 38.69 -9.30
C LYS A 105 -1.60 37.45 -9.62
N CYS A 106 -2.23 36.45 -10.23
CA CYS A 106 -1.57 35.25 -10.72
C CYS A 106 -1.33 35.30 -12.23
N ILE A 107 -0.41 34.50 -12.74
CA ILE A 107 -0.27 34.26 -14.18
C ILE A 107 -1.44 33.38 -14.63
N ASP A 108 -1.87 33.56 -15.88
CA ASP A 108 -2.93 32.73 -16.45
C ASP A 108 -2.53 31.24 -16.42
N LYS A 109 -3.33 30.42 -15.75
CA LYS A 109 -3.09 29.00 -15.53
C LYS A 109 -2.90 28.26 -16.85
N ASN A 110 -3.75 28.51 -17.85
CA ASN A 110 -3.69 27.80 -19.12
C ASN A 110 -2.43 28.17 -19.91
N ALA A 111 -1.97 29.42 -19.83
CA ALA A 111 -0.73 29.87 -20.43
C ALA A 111 0.49 29.17 -19.79
N VAL A 112 0.52 29.07 -18.44
CA VAL A 112 1.59 28.36 -17.71
C VAL A 112 1.61 26.87 -18.07
N ILE A 113 0.45 26.20 -18.04
CA ILE A 113 0.31 24.78 -18.43
C ILE A 113 0.82 24.55 -19.85
N LYS A 114 0.38 25.38 -20.82
CA LYS A 114 0.84 25.28 -22.21
C LYS A 114 2.36 25.47 -22.34
N LYS A 115 2.93 26.39 -21.54
CA LYS A 115 4.35 26.71 -21.56
C LYS A 115 5.21 25.57 -20.99
N LEU A 116 4.78 24.97 -19.88
CA LEU A 116 5.50 23.90 -19.19
C LEU A 116 5.30 22.51 -19.86
N LYS A 117 4.27 22.35 -20.70
CA LYS A 117 3.91 21.06 -21.29
C LYS A 117 5.08 20.39 -22.00
N GLY A 118 5.83 21.13 -22.84
CA GLY A 118 6.98 20.58 -23.58
C GLY A 118 8.02 19.96 -22.64
N LEU A 119 8.43 20.70 -21.59
CA LEU A 119 9.40 20.24 -20.59
C LEU A 119 8.87 19.01 -19.81
N LEU A 120 7.62 19.07 -19.37
CA LEU A 120 7.05 18.06 -18.47
C LEU A 120 6.74 16.73 -19.16
N GLU A 121 6.48 16.77 -20.46
CA GLU A 121 6.26 15.57 -21.30
C GLU A 121 7.54 15.05 -21.97
N ASP A 122 8.65 15.79 -21.94
CA ASP A 122 9.92 15.36 -22.56
C ASP A 122 10.52 14.16 -21.81
N PRO A 123 10.69 12.98 -22.45
CA PRO A 123 11.28 11.82 -21.80
C PRO A 123 12.79 11.96 -21.51
N SER A 124 13.48 12.91 -22.12
CA SER A 124 14.90 13.17 -21.89
C SER A 124 15.21 13.92 -20.60
N VAL A 125 14.23 14.64 -20.05
CA VAL A 125 14.32 15.36 -18.78
C VAL A 125 13.61 14.57 -17.69
N LYS A 126 14.30 14.25 -16.59
CA LYS A 126 13.70 13.57 -15.43
C LYS A 126 12.81 14.53 -14.62
N LYS A 127 11.59 14.14 -14.33
CA LYS A 127 10.71 14.84 -13.39
C LYS A 127 10.79 14.17 -12.03
N ILE A 128 11.27 14.90 -11.05
CA ILE A 128 11.49 14.44 -9.68
C ILE A 128 10.37 15.03 -8.81
N GLY A 129 9.79 14.23 -7.92
CA GLY A 129 8.82 14.70 -6.93
C GLY A 129 8.91 13.92 -5.63
N GLN A 130 8.16 14.37 -4.65
CA GLN A 130 7.91 13.68 -3.38
C GLN A 130 6.46 13.18 -3.38
N ASN A 131 6.20 11.89 -3.56
CA ASN A 131 4.87 11.34 -3.87
C ASN A 131 4.32 11.88 -5.20
N ILE A 132 5.16 11.86 -6.23
CA ILE A 132 4.90 12.45 -7.56
C ILE A 132 3.63 11.91 -8.24
N LYS A 133 3.07 10.82 -7.76
CA LYS A 133 1.78 10.29 -8.21
C LYS A 133 0.65 11.32 -8.05
N PHE A 134 0.66 12.09 -6.95
CA PHE A 134 -0.29 13.16 -6.71
C PHE A 134 -0.16 14.25 -7.78
N ASP A 135 1.04 14.75 -8.01
CA ASP A 135 1.34 15.78 -9.01
C ASP A 135 1.02 15.31 -10.43
N PHE A 136 1.30 14.03 -10.72
CA PHE A 136 0.92 13.41 -11.99
C PHE A 136 -0.60 13.52 -12.23
N ILE A 137 -1.44 13.17 -11.24
CA ILE A 137 -2.90 13.22 -11.38
C ILE A 137 -3.39 14.66 -11.57
N ILE A 138 -2.87 15.60 -10.80
CA ILE A 138 -3.19 17.03 -10.93
C ILE A 138 -2.84 17.54 -12.34
N LEU A 139 -1.61 17.31 -12.79
CA LEU A 139 -1.13 17.77 -14.09
C LEU A 139 -1.83 17.08 -15.26
N TYR A 140 -2.15 15.76 -15.13
CA TYR A 140 -2.92 15.03 -16.12
C TYR A 140 -4.32 15.62 -16.33
N ARG A 141 -5.00 16.03 -15.27
CA ARG A 141 -6.29 16.74 -15.35
C ARG A 141 -6.20 18.08 -16.11
N HIS A 142 -5.00 18.67 -16.15
CA HIS A 142 -4.71 19.90 -16.92
C HIS A 142 -4.11 19.60 -18.30
N GLY A 143 -4.09 18.33 -18.76
CA GLY A 143 -3.63 17.94 -20.09
C GLY A 143 -2.13 17.77 -20.24
N ILE A 144 -1.39 17.56 -19.15
CA ILE A 144 0.04 17.21 -19.13
C ILE A 144 0.22 15.78 -18.64
N THR A 145 0.91 14.96 -19.43
CA THR A 145 1.28 13.59 -19.04
C THR A 145 2.76 13.54 -18.69
N LEU A 146 3.09 13.54 -17.40
CA LEU A 146 4.49 13.46 -16.97
C LEU A 146 5.17 12.20 -17.53
N SER A 147 6.40 12.37 -18.01
CA SER A 147 7.28 11.28 -18.43
C SER A 147 8.55 11.24 -17.58
N SER A 148 9.27 10.12 -17.58
CA SER A 148 10.56 9.95 -16.86
C SER A 148 10.49 10.40 -15.39
N MET A 149 9.51 9.90 -14.64
CA MET A 149 9.27 10.26 -13.24
C MET A 149 10.23 9.58 -12.27
N GLU A 150 10.63 10.32 -11.23
CA GLU A 150 11.39 9.85 -10.06
C GLU A 150 10.68 10.27 -8.78
N ASP A 151 10.65 9.43 -7.76
CA ASP A 151 9.91 9.67 -6.51
C ASP A 151 10.79 9.47 -5.28
N THR A 152 11.06 10.54 -4.53
CA THR A 152 11.91 10.53 -3.33
C THR A 152 11.28 9.77 -2.17
N MET A 153 9.95 9.78 -2.04
CA MET A 153 9.23 8.98 -1.06
C MET A 153 9.47 7.49 -1.29
N LEU A 154 9.36 7.03 -2.55
CA LEU A 154 9.56 5.63 -2.91
C LEU A 154 11.03 5.20 -2.82
N MET A 155 11.98 6.09 -3.18
CA MET A 155 13.41 5.82 -2.96
C MET A 155 13.71 5.59 -1.48
N SER A 156 13.23 6.47 -0.60
CA SER A 156 13.34 6.31 0.85
C SER A 156 12.66 5.03 1.34
N TYR A 157 11.47 4.72 0.81
CA TYR A 157 10.74 3.52 1.17
C TYR A 157 11.51 2.23 0.82
N VAL A 158 12.13 2.17 -0.34
CA VAL A 158 12.96 1.04 -0.76
C VAL A 158 14.18 0.85 0.17
N LEU A 159 14.78 1.95 0.63
CA LEU A 159 15.95 1.92 1.52
C LEU A 159 15.58 1.57 2.96
N ASP A 160 14.47 2.14 3.47
CA ASP A 160 14.23 2.26 4.91
C ASP A 160 12.82 1.84 5.34
N ALA A 161 12.14 0.96 4.56
CA ALA A 161 10.83 0.43 4.95
C ALA A 161 10.85 -0.19 6.36
N GLY A 162 10.06 0.39 7.27
CA GLY A 162 9.98 -0.02 8.67
C GLY A 162 10.89 0.73 9.65
N LYS A 163 11.78 1.62 9.18
CA LYS A 163 12.61 2.46 10.05
C LYS A 163 11.90 3.76 10.44
N ASN A 164 11.33 4.45 9.48
CA ASN A 164 10.70 5.76 9.65
C ASN A 164 9.52 5.93 8.68
N ARG A 165 8.80 7.02 8.84
CA ARG A 165 7.82 7.48 7.84
C ARG A 165 8.56 8.16 6.69
N HIS A 166 7.95 8.16 5.51
CA HIS A 166 8.56 8.63 4.28
C HIS A 166 7.99 9.98 3.79
N ASN A 167 7.38 10.77 4.69
CA ASN A 167 6.98 12.15 4.40
C ASN A 167 8.19 13.10 4.44
N MET A 168 8.12 14.18 3.67
CA MET A 168 9.23 15.09 3.43
C MET A 168 9.82 15.68 4.71
N ASP A 169 8.99 16.14 5.67
CA ASP A 169 9.45 16.72 6.92
C ASP A 169 10.41 15.79 7.68
N ILE A 170 9.99 14.52 7.85
CA ILE A 170 10.80 13.51 8.54
C ILE A 170 12.06 13.17 7.74
N LEU A 171 11.96 13.06 6.40
CA LEU A 171 13.11 12.76 5.57
C LEU A 171 14.13 13.90 5.56
N SER A 172 13.66 15.14 5.54
CA SER A 172 14.52 16.33 5.64
C SER A 172 15.23 16.37 7.00
N GLU A 173 14.51 16.14 8.09
CA GLU A 173 15.08 16.14 9.43
C GLU A 173 16.15 15.04 9.60
N ILE A 174 15.84 13.79 9.16
CA ILE A 174 16.77 12.65 9.29
C ILE A 174 17.96 12.76 8.35
N HIS A 175 17.74 13.17 7.10
CA HIS A 175 18.77 13.06 6.08
C HIS A 175 19.49 14.36 5.77
N LEU A 176 18.90 15.51 6.04
CA LEU A 176 19.47 16.83 5.74
C LEU A 176 19.73 17.67 6.99
N ASP A 177 19.35 17.19 8.19
CA ASP A 177 19.41 17.94 9.46
C ASP A 177 18.71 19.31 9.33
N HIS A 178 17.56 19.32 8.62
CA HIS A 178 16.81 20.52 8.33
C HIS A 178 15.32 20.31 8.66
N LYS A 179 14.77 21.26 9.43
CA LYS A 179 13.34 21.34 9.71
C LYS A 179 12.67 22.21 8.65
N THR A 180 11.80 21.61 7.87
CA THR A 180 11.02 22.29 6.81
C THR A 180 9.98 23.25 7.38
N ILE A 181 9.54 24.19 6.57
CA ILE A 181 8.33 24.97 6.83
C ILE A 181 7.14 24.01 6.76
N SER A 182 6.38 23.87 7.85
CA SER A 182 5.27 22.92 7.85
C SER A 182 4.03 23.49 7.16
N PHE A 183 3.25 22.64 6.47
CA PHE A 183 1.97 23.02 5.87
C PHE A 183 1.02 23.71 6.87
N LYS A 184 1.03 23.26 8.13
CA LYS A 184 0.22 23.84 9.20
C LYS A 184 0.63 25.29 9.55
N GLU A 185 1.89 25.63 9.37
CA GLU A 185 2.36 27.01 9.54
C GLU A 185 1.83 27.93 8.44
N MET A 186 1.58 27.37 7.24
CA MET A 186 1.02 28.10 6.10
C MET A 186 -0.49 28.33 6.24
N VAL A 187 -1.25 27.27 6.50
CA VAL A 187 -2.71 27.28 6.47
C VAL A 187 -3.37 27.43 7.83
N GLY A 188 -2.62 27.28 8.92
CA GLY A 188 -3.17 27.28 10.28
C GLY A 188 -3.78 25.92 10.67
N THR A 189 -4.57 25.91 11.75
CA THR A 189 -5.21 24.69 12.27
C THR A 189 -6.61 24.93 12.80
N GLY A 190 -7.49 23.94 12.65
CA GLY A 190 -8.84 23.92 13.21
C GLY A 190 -9.74 25.02 12.59
N LYS A 191 -10.47 25.78 13.43
CA LYS A 191 -11.43 26.80 12.92
C LYS A 191 -10.80 28.01 12.19
N LYS A 192 -9.48 28.17 12.31
CA LYS A 192 -8.71 29.25 11.65
C LYS A 192 -7.94 28.74 10.44
N GLU A 193 -8.15 27.51 10.06
CA GLU A 193 -7.52 26.93 8.88
C GLU A 193 -8.05 27.59 7.62
N ILE A 194 -7.14 28.08 6.77
CA ILE A 194 -7.44 28.70 5.48
C ILE A 194 -7.06 27.75 4.35
N ASN A 195 -7.60 27.98 3.18
CA ASN A 195 -7.19 27.24 2.00
C ASN A 195 -5.82 27.74 1.51
N PHE A 196 -4.98 26.86 0.93
CA PHE A 196 -3.66 27.27 0.43
C PHE A 196 -3.76 28.41 -0.61
N SER A 197 -4.84 28.45 -1.40
CA SER A 197 -5.11 29.57 -2.32
C SER A 197 -5.28 30.94 -1.64
N GLU A 198 -5.43 30.98 -0.33
CA GLU A 198 -5.58 32.22 0.49
C GLU A 198 -4.28 32.57 1.21
N VAL A 199 -3.24 31.73 1.12
CA VAL A 199 -1.92 32.01 1.70
C VAL A 199 -1.25 33.15 0.94
N GLU A 200 -0.58 34.05 1.68
CA GLU A 200 0.18 35.17 1.15
C GLU A 200 1.31 34.68 0.22
N LEU A 201 1.48 35.31 -0.95
CA LEU A 201 2.39 34.84 -2.00
C LEU A 201 3.84 34.67 -1.56
N ASP A 202 4.38 35.56 -0.73
CA ASP A 202 5.77 35.45 -0.28
C ASP A 202 5.96 34.24 0.62
N LYS A 203 4.98 33.94 1.48
CA LYS A 203 4.99 32.74 2.32
C LYS A 203 4.80 31.46 1.49
N ALA A 204 3.84 31.48 0.55
CA ALA A 204 3.60 30.37 -0.36
C ALA A 204 4.84 30.07 -1.22
N LYS A 205 5.52 31.11 -1.73
CA LYS A 205 6.78 31.00 -2.46
C LYS A 205 7.87 30.35 -1.60
N ASP A 206 8.07 30.82 -0.38
CA ASP A 206 9.13 30.29 0.49
C ASP A 206 8.86 28.82 0.83
N TYR A 207 7.62 28.45 1.12
CA TYR A 207 7.19 27.08 1.37
C TYR A 207 7.40 26.17 0.14
N ALA A 208 6.75 26.48 -0.98
CA ALA A 208 6.74 25.65 -2.17
C ALA A 208 8.14 25.52 -2.84
N ALA A 209 8.94 26.61 -2.82
CA ALA A 209 10.31 26.56 -3.33
C ALA A 209 11.26 25.80 -2.39
N GLU A 210 11.03 25.84 -1.06
CA GLU A 210 11.75 24.99 -0.11
C GLU A 210 11.46 23.51 -0.39
N ASP A 211 10.19 23.14 -0.56
CA ASP A 211 9.78 21.76 -0.84
C ASP A 211 10.46 21.22 -2.12
N ALA A 212 10.54 22.04 -3.16
CA ALA A 212 11.24 21.67 -4.39
C ALA A 212 12.78 21.52 -4.19
N ASP A 213 13.45 22.43 -3.43
CA ASP A 213 14.89 22.31 -3.14
C ASP A 213 15.19 21.10 -2.27
N ILE A 214 14.41 20.85 -1.23
CA ILE A 214 14.53 19.68 -0.34
C ILE A 214 14.36 18.40 -1.13
N THR A 215 13.36 18.33 -2.00
CA THR A 215 13.11 17.16 -2.86
C THR A 215 14.32 16.87 -3.75
N LEU A 216 14.94 17.88 -4.36
CA LEU A 216 16.15 17.66 -5.17
C LEU A 216 17.34 17.15 -4.33
N ARG A 217 17.53 17.69 -3.12
CA ARG A 217 18.59 17.25 -2.19
C ARG A 217 18.39 15.79 -1.76
N LEU A 218 17.16 15.44 -1.39
CA LEU A 218 16.78 14.06 -1.03
C LEU A 218 16.99 13.11 -2.21
N TYR A 219 16.57 13.51 -3.41
CA TYR A 219 16.79 12.72 -4.63
C TYR A 219 18.26 12.38 -4.85
N LYS A 220 19.14 13.38 -4.84
CA LYS A 220 20.58 13.15 -5.01
C LYS A 220 21.16 12.20 -3.97
N LYS A 221 20.75 12.36 -2.71
CA LYS A 221 21.19 11.51 -1.60
C LYS A 221 20.66 10.07 -1.75
N PHE A 222 19.37 9.91 -2.01
CA PHE A 222 18.77 8.58 -2.13
C PHE A 222 19.23 7.83 -3.36
N LEU A 223 19.44 8.50 -4.49
CA LEU A 223 20.01 7.88 -5.69
C LEU A 223 21.41 7.29 -5.42
N LYS A 224 22.26 8.01 -4.68
CA LYS A 224 23.57 7.50 -4.22
C LYS A 224 23.37 6.28 -3.32
N ASN A 225 22.49 6.36 -2.33
CA ASN A 225 22.24 5.30 -1.37
C ASN A 225 21.64 4.04 -2.01
N LEU A 226 20.69 4.17 -2.96
CA LEU A 226 20.15 3.02 -3.72
C LEU A 226 21.25 2.23 -4.43
N LYS A 227 22.24 2.93 -5.00
CA LYS A 227 23.40 2.29 -5.65
C LYS A 227 24.31 1.60 -4.64
N LEU A 228 24.66 2.27 -3.54
CA LEU A 228 25.53 1.73 -2.48
C LEU A 228 24.89 0.49 -1.82
N GLU A 229 23.59 0.55 -1.53
CA GLU A 229 22.84 -0.54 -0.89
C GLU A 229 22.38 -1.63 -1.87
N LYS A 230 22.67 -1.48 -3.17
CA LYS A 230 22.25 -2.40 -4.24
C LYS A 230 20.74 -2.58 -4.34
N MET A 231 19.98 -1.50 -4.11
CA MET A 231 18.53 -1.49 -4.09
C MET A 231 17.89 -0.87 -5.35
N VAL A 232 18.71 -0.50 -6.35
CA VAL A 232 18.24 0.13 -7.60
C VAL A 232 17.20 -0.73 -8.31
N ASN A 233 17.40 -2.06 -8.38
CA ASN A 233 16.47 -2.96 -9.05
C ASN A 233 15.08 -2.95 -8.40
N ILE A 234 15.00 -2.89 -7.07
CA ILE A 234 13.72 -2.82 -6.37
C ILE A 234 12.98 -1.53 -6.72
N TYR A 235 13.69 -0.42 -6.77
CA TYR A 235 13.12 0.86 -7.14
C TYR A 235 12.67 0.90 -8.61
N GLU A 236 13.58 0.59 -9.55
CA GLU A 236 13.32 0.72 -11.00
C GLU A 236 12.30 -0.28 -11.54
N ILE A 237 12.28 -1.51 -10.99
CA ILE A 237 11.46 -2.61 -11.52
C ILE A 237 10.10 -2.67 -10.85
N PHE A 238 10.03 -2.45 -9.52
CA PHE A 238 8.83 -2.73 -8.75
C PHE A 238 8.09 -1.47 -8.26
N GLU A 239 8.81 -0.36 -7.96
CA GLU A 239 8.15 0.84 -7.44
C GLU A 239 7.82 1.86 -8.53
N LYS A 240 8.83 2.26 -9.27
CA LYS A 240 8.73 3.34 -10.25
C LYS A 240 7.65 3.14 -11.33
N PRO A 241 7.50 1.94 -11.95
CA PRO A 241 6.46 1.73 -12.95
C PRO A 241 5.04 1.84 -12.38
N LEU A 242 4.86 1.50 -11.10
CA LEU A 242 3.55 1.55 -10.45
C LEU A 242 3.04 2.97 -10.22
N ILE A 243 3.89 3.98 -10.21
CA ILE A 243 3.45 5.39 -10.08
C ILE A 243 2.38 5.70 -11.12
N LYS A 244 2.66 5.43 -12.39
CA LYS A 244 1.77 5.72 -13.50
C LYS A 244 0.56 4.78 -13.55
N ILE A 245 0.79 3.49 -13.29
CA ILE A 245 -0.27 2.46 -13.29
C ILE A 245 -1.33 2.80 -12.24
N LEU A 246 -0.90 3.06 -11.01
CA LEU A 246 -1.82 3.40 -9.92
C LEU A 246 -2.50 4.75 -10.13
N ALA A 247 -1.77 5.75 -10.67
CA ALA A 247 -2.38 7.02 -11.03
C ALA A 247 -3.55 6.82 -12.03
N PHE A 248 -3.39 6.00 -13.06
CA PHE A 248 -4.48 5.71 -13.99
C PHE A 248 -5.61 4.89 -13.37
N MET A 249 -5.32 3.93 -12.49
CA MET A 249 -6.35 3.22 -11.73
C MET A 249 -7.18 4.19 -10.86
N GLU A 250 -6.51 5.14 -10.19
CA GLU A 250 -7.16 6.17 -9.38
C GLU A 250 -7.98 7.14 -10.26
N ILE A 251 -7.46 7.56 -11.41
CA ILE A 251 -8.17 8.44 -12.36
C ILE A 251 -9.42 7.74 -12.91
N GLU A 252 -9.31 6.46 -13.26
CA GLU A 252 -10.46 5.69 -13.75
C GLU A 252 -11.52 5.53 -12.66
N GLY A 253 -11.12 5.18 -11.41
CA GLY A 253 -12.03 4.95 -10.30
C GLY A 253 -12.98 3.77 -10.55
N VAL A 254 -14.02 3.60 -9.71
CA VAL A 254 -15.02 2.52 -9.81
C VAL A 254 -16.43 3.09 -9.71
N GLU A 255 -17.34 2.56 -10.52
CA GLU A 255 -18.74 2.96 -10.49
C GLU A 255 -19.46 2.37 -9.28
N ILE A 256 -20.31 3.18 -8.63
CA ILE A 256 -21.07 2.76 -7.45
C ILE A 256 -22.55 3.10 -7.62
N ASP A 257 -23.41 2.10 -7.36
CA ASP A 257 -24.86 2.27 -7.27
C ASP A 257 -25.24 2.92 -5.92
N LYS A 258 -25.42 4.25 -5.97
CA LYS A 258 -25.84 5.07 -4.81
C LYS A 258 -27.21 4.65 -4.27
N MET A 259 -28.14 4.28 -5.14
CA MET A 259 -29.51 3.89 -4.73
C MET A 259 -29.50 2.55 -4.01
N PHE A 260 -28.70 1.62 -4.49
CA PHE A 260 -28.49 0.34 -3.82
C PHE A 260 -27.88 0.54 -2.42
N LEU A 261 -26.84 1.37 -2.27
CA LEU A 261 -26.26 1.69 -0.96
C LEU A 261 -27.26 2.31 0.01
N LYS A 262 -28.14 3.20 -0.47
CA LYS A 262 -29.20 3.79 0.35
C LYS A 262 -30.20 2.73 0.85
N SER A 263 -30.56 1.78 -0.01
CA SER A 263 -31.43 0.66 0.38
C SER A 263 -30.76 -0.24 1.43
N LEU A 264 -29.46 -0.49 1.25
CA LEU A 264 -28.65 -1.29 2.15
C LEU A 264 -28.47 -0.61 3.52
N SER A 265 -28.27 0.71 3.54
CA SER A 265 -28.24 1.50 4.78
C SER A 265 -29.53 1.31 5.59
N SER A 266 -30.69 1.36 4.92
CA SER A 266 -31.98 1.13 5.56
C SER A 266 -32.14 -0.30 6.09
N LYS A 267 -31.59 -1.31 5.39
CA LYS A 267 -31.54 -2.71 5.85
C LYS A 267 -30.69 -2.84 7.11
N PHE A 268 -29.49 -2.22 7.12
CA PHE A 268 -28.60 -2.25 8.28
C PHE A 268 -29.19 -1.52 9.49
N GLU A 269 -29.87 -0.40 9.29
CA GLU A 269 -30.56 0.33 10.36
C GLU A 269 -31.60 -0.55 11.07
N LYS A 270 -32.38 -1.31 10.31
CA LYS A 270 -33.36 -2.27 10.88
C LYS A 270 -32.66 -3.37 11.68
N LYS A 271 -31.52 -3.88 11.19
CA LYS A 271 -30.73 -4.92 11.86
C LYS A 271 -30.09 -4.40 13.15
N ILE A 272 -29.56 -3.19 13.12
CA ILE A 272 -28.99 -2.49 14.29
C ILE A 272 -30.06 -2.35 15.38
N LYS A 273 -31.25 -1.81 15.05
CA LYS A 273 -32.36 -1.65 15.99
C LYS A 273 -32.84 -2.97 16.60
N LYS A 274 -32.79 -4.06 15.82
CA LYS A 274 -33.09 -5.40 16.35
C LYS A 274 -32.07 -5.84 17.39
N LEU A 275 -30.75 -5.71 17.07
CA LEU A 275 -29.68 -6.06 17.99
C LEU A 275 -29.69 -5.19 19.25
N GLU A 276 -30.00 -3.90 19.15
CA GLU A 276 -30.17 -2.99 20.30
C GLU A 276 -31.26 -3.48 21.26
N LYS A 277 -32.41 -3.88 20.72
CA LYS A 277 -33.49 -4.45 21.56
C LYS A 277 -33.06 -5.73 22.29
N GLU A 278 -32.28 -6.61 21.61
CA GLU A 278 -31.80 -7.85 22.23
C GLU A 278 -30.75 -7.52 23.32
N VAL A 279 -29.83 -6.57 23.06
CA VAL A 279 -28.84 -6.08 24.03
C VAL A 279 -29.54 -5.48 25.25
N PHE A 280 -30.55 -4.60 25.06
CA PHE A 280 -31.26 -3.95 26.16
C PHE A 280 -32.12 -4.92 26.96
N LYS A 281 -32.67 -5.97 26.32
CA LYS A 281 -33.37 -7.05 27.02
C LYS A 281 -32.46 -7.78 28.02
N ILE A 282 -31.19 -8.04 27.65
CA ILE A 282 -30.25 -8.73 28.55
C ILE A 282 -29.72 -7.77 29.62
N SER A 283 -29.38 -6.53 29.27
CA SER A 283 -28.92 -5.53 30.22
C SER A 283 -30.01 -4.99 31.15
N LYS A 284 -31.29 -5.23 30.82
CA LYS A 284 -32.48 -4.69 31.53
C LYS A 284 -32.52 -3.16 31.61
N LYS A 285 -31.72 -2.47 30.83
CA LYS A 285 -31.68 -1.00 30.73
C LYS A 285 -31.14 -0.55 29.38
N GLU A 286 -31.53 0.64 28.95
CA GLU A 286 -31.01 1.29 27.76
C GLU A 286 -29.70 2.04 28.13
N PHE A 287 -28.73 2.01 27.24
CA PHE A 287 -27.46 2.71 27.37
C PHE A 287 -26.83 2.92 25.99
N ASN A 288 -25.81 3.79 25.90
CA ASN A 288 -25.08 3.98 24.65
C ASN A 288 -24.10 2.81 24.41
N ILE A 289 -24.46 1.89 23.51
CA ILE A 289 -23.66 0.69 23.16
C ILE A 289 -22.31 1.08 22.56
N ALA A 290 -22.24 2.24 21.87
CA ALA A 290 -21.00 2.76 21.32
C ALA A 290 -20.04 3.31 22.39
N SER A 291 -20.51 3.58 23.62
CA SER A 291 -19.68 4.09 24.71
C SER A 291 -18.92 2.97 25.42
N PRO A 292 -17.57 2.89 25.29
CA PRO A 292 -16.77 1.87 25.97
C PRO A 292 -16.94 1.89 27.50
N LYS A 293 -17.17 3.09 28.08
CA LYS A 293 -17.35 3.27 29.52
C LYS A 293 -18.65 2.64 29.97
N GLN A 294 -19.78 3.02 29.36
CA GLN A 294 -21.10 2.46 29.72
C GLN A 294 -21.16 0.96 29.46
N LEU A 295 -20.65 0.51 28.31
CA LEU A 295 -20.56 -0.92 28.00
C LEU A 295 -19.74 -1.69 29.03
N GLY A 296 -18.62 -1.14 29.46
CA GLY A 296 -17.80 -1.74 30.53
C GLY A 296 -18.56 -1.87 31.85
N GLU A 297 -19.29 -0.82 32.26
CA GLU A 297 -20.11 -0.86 33.47
C GLU A 297 -21.19 -1.96 33.40
N ILE A 298 -21.88 -2.09 32.27
CA ILE A 298 -22.86 -3.16 32.06
C ILE A 298 -22.24 -4.54 32.17
N ILE A 299 -21.15 -4.81 31.44
CA ILE A 299 -20.54 -6.15 31.40
C ILE A 299 -20.06 -6.56 32.80
N TYR A 300 -19.51 -5.63 33.56
CA TYR A 300 -18.74 -5.96 34.74
C TYR A 300 -19.47 -5.71 36.06
N ASN A 301 -20.24 -4.66 36.15
CA ASN A 301 -20.98 -4.33 37.37
C ASN A 301 -22.37 -4.96 37.38
N ASP A 302 -23.10 -4.89 36.24
CA ASP A 302 -24.49 -5.33 36.17
C ASP A 302 -24.60 -6.82 35.86
N LEU A 303 -23.95 -7.28 34.79
CA LEU A 303 -23.98 -8.69 34.37
C LEU A 303 -22.94 -9.55 35.09
N LYS A 304 -22.01 -8.94 35.84
CA LYS A 304 -20.98 -9.61 36.64
C LYS A 304 -20.21 -10.68 35.87
N ILE A 305 -19.94 -10.43 34.56
CA ILE A 305 -19.19 -11.35 33.71
C ILE A 305 -17.73 -11.33 34.18
N ALA A 306 -17.22 -12.48 34.67
CA ALA A 306 -15.89 -12.61 35.23
C ALA A 306 -14.78 -12.63 34.14
N GLY A 307 -13.58 -12.24 34.49
CA GLY A 307 -12.41 -12.36 33.60
C GLY A 307 -11.84 -11.05 33.07
N LEU A 308 -11.87 -9.98 33.85
CA LEU A 308 -11.60 -8.62 33.46
C LEU A 308 -10.17 -8.15 33.51
N LYS A 309 -9.79 -7.45 32.44
CA LYS A 309 -8.62 -6.56 32.42
C LYS A 309 -9.09 -5.10 32.50
N LYS A 310 -8.58 -4.35 33.46
CA LYS A 310 -8.64 -2.88 33.43
C LYS A 310 -7.57 -2.36 32.46
N THR A 311 -7.89 -1.28 31.75
CA THR A 311 -6.91 -0.56 30.93
C THR A 311 -5.87 0.11 31.85
N LYS A 312 -4.73 0.55 31.31
CA LYS A 312 -3.73 1.34 32.04
C LYS A 312 -4.31 2.60 32.70
N LYS A 313 -5.46 3.09 32.22
CA LYS A 313 -6.19 4.26 32.77
C LYS A 313 -7.29 3.87 33.79
N GLY A 314 -7.34 2.60 34.23
CA GLY A 314 -8.30 2.14 35.26
C GLY A 314 -9.72 1.85 34.76
N SER A 315 -10.05 2.11 33.47
CA SER A 315 -11.35 1.80 32.89
C SER A 315 -11.43 0.34 32.43
N PHE A 316 -12.64 -0.20 32.33
CA PHE A 316 -12.87 -1.56 31.86
C PHE A 316 -12.51 -1.71 30.38
N ALA A 317 -11.81 -2.80 30.03
CA ALA A 317 -11.45 -3.09 28.65
C ALA A 317 -12.65 -3.69 27.89
N THR A 318 -13.05 -3.05 26.80
CA THR A 318 -14.13 -3.48 25.91
C THR A 318 -13.68 -3.58 24.46
N SER A 319 -12.37 -3.85 24.23
CA SER A 319 -11.84 -4.07 22.89
C SER A 319 -12.46 -5.30 22.24
N ALA A 320 -12.41 -5.38 20.91
CA ALA A 320 -12.94 -6.53 20.16
C ALA A 320 -12.35 -7.84 20.69
N SER A 321 -11.04 -7.91 20.93
CA SER A 321 -10.38 -9.11 21.44
C SER A 321 -10.91 -9.57 22.80
N VAL A 322 -11.22 -8.62 23.71
CA VAL A 322 -11.79 -8.94 25.03
C VAL A 322 -13.22 -9.46 24.89
N LEU A 323 -14.03 -8.82 24.05
CA LEU A 323 -15.40 -9.27 23.80
C LEU A 323 -15.45 -10.63 23.11
N GLU A 324 -14.53 -10.89 22.17
CA GLU A 324 -14.37 -12.20 21.53
C GLU A 324 -13.98 -13.28 22.54
N ASP A 325 -13.05 -12.98 23.48
CA ASP A 325 -12.69 -13.92 24.54
C ASP A 325 -13.89 -14.26 25.46
N LEU A 326 -14.73 -13.28 25.76
CA LEU A 326 -15.94 -13.49 26.54
C LEU A 326 -17.01 -14.27 25.75
N ALA A 327 -17.20 -13.94 24.48
CA ALA A 327 -18.11 -14.69 23.60
C ALA A 327 -17.67 -16.15 23.42
N PHE A 328 -16.36 -16.40 23.28
CA PHE A 328 -15.77 -17.74 23.23
C PHE A 328 -16.05 -18.55 24.52
N LYS A 329 -16.09 -17.90 25.68
CA LYS A 329 -16.49 -18.53 26.95
C LYS A 329 -17.99 -18.78 27.09
N GLY A 330 -18.77 -18.54 26.05
CA GLY A 330 -20.21 -18.82 25.99
C GLY A 330 -21.10 -17.67 26.44
N HIS A 331 -20.57 -16.46 26.67
CA HIS A 331 -21.40 -15.32 27.04
C HIS A 331 -22.08 -14.71 25.80
N GLU A 332 -23.43 -14.72 25.81
CA GLU A 332 -24.26 -14.23 24.68
C GLU A 332 -24.15 -12.70 24.51
N PHE A 333 -24.16 -11.95 25.60
CA PHE A 333 -24.12 -10.49 25.56
C PHE A 333 -22.92 -9.91 24.79
N PRO A 334 -21.65 -10.32 25.04
CA PRO A 334 -20.50 -9.89 24.24
C PRO A 334 -20.61 -10.24 22.77
N LYS A 335 -21.23 -11.38 22.42
CA LYS A 335 -21.46 -11.77 21.03
C LYS A 335 -22.42 -10.79 20.33
N LEU A 336 -23.55 -10.44 20.97
CA LEU A 336 -24.48 -9.44 20.44
C LEU A 336 -23.83 -8.06 20.25
N ILE A 337 -22.93 -7.66 21.17
CA ILE A 337 -22.15 -6.41 21.03
C ILE A 337 -21.21 -6.46 19.83
N LEU A 338 -20.56 -7.60 19.60
CA LEU A 338 -19.69 -7.77 18.42
C LEU A 338 -20.51 -7.69 17.11
N ASP A 339 -21.65 -8.36 17.07
CA ASP A 339 -22.55 -8.34 15.91
C ASP A 339 -23.09 -6.91 15.66
N TRP A 340 -23.50 -6.20 16.72
CA TRP A 340 -23.93 -4.81 16.63
C TRP A 340 -22.80 -3.90 16.10
N ARG A 341 -21.59 -4.02 16.63
CA ARG A 341 -20.43 -3.25 16.17
C ARG A 341 -20.10 -3.51 14.71
N GLN A 342 -20.17 -4.78 14.27
CA GLN A 342 -19.92 -5.15 12.89
C GLN A 342 -20.92 -4.48 11.95
N VAL A 343 -22.24 -4.62 12.21
CA VAL A 343 -23.28 -4.03 11.35
C VAL A 343 -23.21 -2.50 11.37
N SER A 344 -22.98 -1.89 12.54
CA SER A 344 -22.82 -0.44 12.68
C SER A 344 -21.61 0.08 11.89
N LYS A 345 -20.49 -0.64 11.92
CA LYS A 345 -19.31 -0.30 11.13
C LYS A 345 -19.63 -0.39 9.63
N LEU A 346 -20.30 -1.45 9.19
CA LEU A 346 -20.66 -1.63 7.78
C LEU A 346 -21.58 -0.50 7.31
N LYS A 347 -22.56 -0.13 8.12
CA LYS A 347 -23.46 1.00 7.84
C LYS A 347 -22.67 2.31 7.73
N ASN A 348 -21.98 2.70 8.80
CA ASN A 348 -21.36 4.02 8.89
C ASN A 348 -20.17 4.20 7.92
N THR A 349 -19.34 3.16 7.74
CA THR A 349 -18.11 3.25 6.93
C THR A 349 -18.39 3.06 5.45
N TYR A 350 -19.40 2.27 5.08
CA TYR A 350 -19.64 1.92 3.68
C TYR A 350 -20.98 2.41 3.15
N SER A 351 -22.13 1.96 3.68
CA SER A 351 -23.41 2.32 3.06
C SER A 351 -23.75 3.81 3.19
N ASP A 352 -23.30 4.47 4.25
CA ASP A 352 -23.53 5.91 4.46
C ASP A 352 -22.41 6.78 3.93
N ALA A 353 -21.14 6.37 4.14
CA ALA A 353 -19.98 7.20 3.77
C ALA A 353 -19.61 7.10 2.28
N LEU A 354 -19.67 5.91 1.64
CA LEU A 354 -19.26 5.77 0.24
C LEU A 354 -20.01 6.71 -0.72
N PRO A 355 -21.33 6.97 -0.56
CA PRO A 355 -22.02 7.95 -1.41
C PRO A 355 -21.43 9.36 -1.40
N GLU A 356 -20.78 9.76 -0.31
CA GLU A 356 -20.14 11.08 -0.16
C GLU A 356 -18.79 11.15 -0.92
N HIS A 357 -18.18 9.99 -1.21
CA HIS A 357 -16.96 9.89 -2.01
C HIS A 357 -17.20 9.82 -3.52
N ILE A 358 -18.46 9.82 -3.96
CA ILE A 358 -18.76 9.83 -5.41
C ILE A 358 -18.38 11.19 -5.98
N ASN A 359 -17.40 11.21 -6.87
CA ASN A 359 -16.99 12.44 -7.55
C ASN A 359 -18.15 12.95 -8.44
N PRO A 360 -18.56 14.23 -8.30
CA PRO A 360 -19.71 14.77 -9.00
C PRO A 360 -19.54 14.81 -10.54
N ASN A 361 -18.29 14.86 -11.02
CA ASN A 361 -17.98 14.96 -12.44
C ASN A 361 -17.93 13.57 -13.11
N THR A 362 -17.19 12.64 -12.51
CA THR A 362 -16.97 11.28 -13.06
C THR A 362 -18.09 10.32 -12.70
N LYS A 363 -18.87 10.60 -11.63
CA LYS A 363 -19.87 9.69 -11.03
C LYS A 363 -19.26 8.39 -10.46
N ARG A 364 -17.94 8.35 -10.27
CA ARG A 364 -17.19 7.20 -9.78
C ARG A 364 -16.53 7.52 -8.43
N VAL A 365 -16.14 6.50 -7.70
CA VAL A 365 -15.32 6.63 -6.49
C VAL A 365 -13.87 6.41 -6.86
N HIS A 366 -13.00 7.31 -6.41
CA HIS A 366 -11.57 7.30 -6.67
C HIS A 366 -10.85 7.09 -5.33
N THR A 367 -10.40 5.84 -5.09
CA THR A 367 -9.55 5.55 -3.93
C THR A 367 -8.13 6.02 -4.19
N SER A 368 -7.37 6.32 -3.17
CA SER A 368 -5.92 6.55 -3.28
C SER A 368 -5.14 5.30 -2.88
N PHE A 369 -4.25 4.81 -3.74
CA PHE A 369 -3.34 3.72 -3.44
C PHE A 369 -2.03 4.24 -2.84
N LEU A 370 -1.72 3.80 -1.64
CA LEU A 370 -0.51 4.20 -0.91
C LEU A 370 0.60 3.17 -1.15
N LEU A 371 1.67 3.58 -1.83
CA LEU A 371 2.83 2.75 -2.17
C LEU A 371 3.76 2.50 -0.99
N ALA A 372 3.93 3.48 -0.11
CA ALA A 372 4.91 3.46 0.98
C ALA A 372 4.28 3.29 2.39
N ALA A 373 3.08 2.67 2.48
CA ALA A 373 2.34 2.59 3.74
C ALA A 373 2.64 1.33 4.57
N THR A 374 3.12 0.25 3.96
CA THR A 374 3.39 -1.02 4.65
C THR A 374 4.87 -1.35 4.65
N THR A 375 5.33 -2.22 5.56
CA THR A 375 6.75 -2.64 5.60
C THR A 375 7.07 -3.76 4.61
N THR A 376 6.07 -4.41 4.06
CA THR A 376 6.19 -5.62 3.23
C THR A 376 6.04 -5.38 1.73
N GLY A 377 5.81 -4.16 1.28
CA GLY A 377 5.55 -3.88 -0.12
C GLY A 377 4.08 -3.96 -0.53
N ARG A 378 3.16 -4.39 0.35
CA ARG A 378 1.73 -4.35 0.04
C ARG A 378 1.25 -2.93 -0.15
N LEU A 379 0.39 -2.72 -1.16
CA LEU A 379 -0.33 -1.47 -1.31
C LEU A 379 -1.37 -1.33 -0.19
N ALA A 380 -1.64 -0.11 0.20
CA ALA A 380 -2.80 0.22 1.03
C ALA A 380 -3.75 1.12 0.24
N SER A 381 -5.00 1.19 0.64
CA SER A 381 -6.03 2.02 0.02
C SER A 381 -6.60 2.97 1.07
N SER A 382 -6.80 4.24 0.70
CA SER A 382 -7.40 5.26 1.55
C SER A 382 -8.33 6.17 0.76
N ASP A 383 -9.18 6.86 1.46
CA ASP A 383 -10.03 7.95 0.99
C ASP A 383 -10.87 7.65 -0.28
N PRO A 384 -11.71 6.57 -0.27
CA PRO A 384 -12.01 5.64 0.82
C PRO A 384 -11.16 4.35 0.79
N ASN A 385 -10.99 3.68 1.95
CA ASN A 385 -10.33 2.39 1.99
C ASN A 385 -11.25 1.27 1.46
N LEU A 386 -11.01 0.81 0.25
CA LEU A 386 -11.77 -0.25 -0.40
C LEU A 386 -11.24 -1.65 -0.12
N GLN A 387 -9.99 -1.79 0.36
CA GLN A 387 -9.38 -3.09 0.66
C GLN A 387 -9.95 -3.75 1.91
N ASN A 388 -10.64 -2.99 2.77
CA ASN A 388 -11.20 -3.49 4.03
C ASN A 388 -12.68 -3.88 3.94
N ILE A 389 -13.31 -3.90 2.76
CA ILE A 389 -14.69 -4.34 2.57
C ILE A 389 -14.76 -5.87 2.77
N PRO A 390 -15.52 -6.37 3.77
CA PRO A 390 -15.51 -7.79 4.11
C PRO A 390 -16.00 -8.69 2.98
N ILE A 391 -15.38 -9.87 2.82
CA ILE A 391 -15.77 -10.89 1.86
C ILE A 391 -16.59 -12.01 2.54
N LYS A 392 -16.25 -12.34 3.79
CA LYS A 392 -16.76 -13.57 4.44
C LYS A 392 -18.20 -13.47 4.96
N SER A 393 -18.68 -12.27 5.23
CA SER A 393 -20.04 -12.06 5.72
C SER A 393 -21.01 -11.71 4.58
N GLU A 394 -22.26 -12.19 4.67
CA GLU A 394 -23.31 -11.84 3.70
C GLU A 394 -23.52 -10.31 3.61
N ASP A 395 -23.49 -9.61 4.75
CA ASP A 395 -23.60 -8.16 4.78
C ASP A 395 -22.43 -7.47 4.04
N GLY A 396 -21.21 -8.04 4.10
CA GLY A 396 -20.06 -7.55 3.35
C GLY A 396 -20.17 -7.82 1.85
N LYS A 397 -20.65 -9.00 1.45
CA LYS A 397 -20.95 -9.32 0.05
C LYS A 397 -22.02 -8.38 -0.51
N ASP A 398 -23.05 -8.05 0.28
CA ASP A 398 -24.07 -7.10 -0.13
C ASP A 398 -23.48 -5.71 -0.42
N ILE A 399 -22.49 -5.23 0.36
CA ILE A 399 -21.80 -3.96 0.07
C ILE A 399 -21.07 -4.03 -1.27
N ARG A 400 -20.40 -5.15 -1.57
CA ARG A 400 -19.67 -5.34 -2.83
C ARG A 400 -20.60 -5.30 -4.05
N LYS A 401 -21.87 -5.69 -3.93
CA LYS A 401 -22.85 -5.58 -5.02
C LYS A 401 -23.10 -4.14 -5.47
N ALA A 402 -22.82 -3.16 -4.63
CA ALA A 402 -22.92 -1.75 -5.00
C ALA A 402 -21.88 -1.30 -6.01
N PHE A 403 -20.78 -2.02 -6.15
CA PHE A 403 -19.71 -1.72 -7.11
C PHE A 403 -20.02 -2.39 -8.43
N THR A 404 -20.38 -1.61 -9.44
CA THR A 404 -20.90 -2.08 -10.72
C THR A 404 -19.95 -1.77 -11.88
N ALA A 405 -20.07 -2.54 -12.95
CA ALA A 405 -19.46 -2.18 -14.22
C ALA A 405 -20.31 -1.10 -14.92
N LYS A 406 -19.65 -0.25 -15.71
CA LYS A 406 -20.37 0.69 -16.59
C LYS A 406 -21.17 -0.07 -17.65
N LYS A 407 -22.12 0.62 -18.27
CA LYS A 407 -22.95 0.05 -19.35
C LYS A 407 -22.10 -0.66 -20.42
N ASP A 408 -22.55 -1.81 -20.88
CA ASP A 408 -21.91 -2.69 -21.90
C ASP A 408 -20.54 -3.25 -21.48
N HIS A 409 -20.20 -3.16 -20.18
CA HIS A 409 -19.00 -3.74 -19.58
C HIS A 409 -19.37 -4.76 -18.50
N LEU A 410 -18.37 -5.47 -18.03
CA LEU A 410 -18.44 -6.39 -16.89
C LEU A 410 -17.19 -6.22 -16.04
N LEU A 411 -17.27 -6.68 -14.80
CA LEU A 411 -16.11 -6.78 -13.93
C LEU A 411 -15.51 -8.17 -14.06
N ILE A 412 -14.18 -8.23 -14.09
CA ILE A 412 -13.41 -9.46 -14.00
C ILE A 412 -12.53 -9.36 -12.76
N SER A 413 -12.62 -10.34 -11.84
CA SER A 413 -11.63 -10.51 -10.78
C SER A 413 -10.64 -11.59 -11.16
N ALA A 414 -9.39 -11.40 -10.77
CA ALA A 414 -8.32 -12.37 -10.91
C ALA A 414 -7.53 -12.43 -9.60
N ASP A 415 -7.66 -13.54 -8.88
CA ASP A 415 -7.09 -13.74 -7.55
C ASP A 415 -6.04 -14.86 -7.57
N TYR A 416 -4.85 -14.61 -7.02
CA TYR A 416 -3.83 -15.65 -6.89
C TYR A 416 -4.24 -16.70 -5.86
N ASN A 417 -4.35 -17.94 -6.31
CA ASN A 417 -4.73 -19.05 -5.45
C ASN A 417 -3.60 -19.42 -4.48
N GLN A 418 -3.83 -19.19 -3.18
CA GLN A 418 -2.93 -19.56 -2.08
C GLN A 418 -1.47 -19.10 -2.28
N ILE A 419 -1.25 -17.89 -2.79
CA ILE A 419 0.08 -17.40 -3.17
C ILE A 419 1.10 -17.48 -2.02
N GLU A 420 0.71 -17.12 -0.80
CA GLU A 420 1.62 -17.13 0.36
C GLU A 420 2.08 -18.56 0.72
N MET A 421 1.19 -19.55 0.57
CA MET A 421 1.55 -20.97 0.78
C MET A 421 2.51 -21.48 -0.31
N ARG A 422 2.31 -21.07 -1.56
CA ARG A 422 3.18 -21.43 -2.68
C ARG A 422 4.58 -20.82 -2.50
N ILE A 423 4.63 -19.57 -2.06
CA ILE A 423 5.88 -18.87 -1.74
C ILE A 423 6.57 -19.51 -0.54
N LEU A 424 5.84 -19.85 0.53
CA LEU A 424 6.41 -20.56 1.67
C LEU A 424 7.01 -21.91 1.26
N ALA A 425 6.31 -22.68 0.41
CA ALA A 425 6.82 -23.95 -0.10
C ALA A 425 8.15 -23.78 -0.85
N ASP A 426 8.31 -22.69 -1.57
CA ASP A 426 9.56 -22.34 -2.28
C ASP A 426 10.65 -21.84 -1.33
N LEU A 427 10.33 -20.88 -0.45
CA LEU A 427 11.29 -20.29 0.50
C LEU A 427 11.85 -21.31 1.50
N ALA A 428 10.99 -22.18 2.02
CA ALA A 428 11.36 -23.19 2.99
C ALA A 428 11.80 -24.53 2.34
N GLU A 429 11.80 -24.61 1.00
CA GLU A 429 12.16 -25.81 0.23
C GLU A 429 11.35 -27.09 0.60
N VAL A 430 10.06 -26.94 0.92
CA VAL A 430 9.19 -28.03 1.38
C VAL A 430 8.78 -28.92 0.20
N LYS A 431 9.46 -30.03 0.00
CA LYS A 431 9.29 -30.94 -1.15
C LYS A 431 7.86 -31.47 -1.30
N GLU A 432 7.22 -31.82 -0.19
CA GLU A 432 5.84 -32.34 -0.19
C GLU A 432 4.84 -31.29 -0.67
N LEU A 433 4.94 -30.05 -0.17
CA LEU A 433 4.07 -28.97 -0.61
C LEU A 433 4.32 -28.60 -2.08
N LYS A 434 5.58 -28.55 -2.52
CA LYS A 434 5.93 -28.31 -3.94
C LYS A 434 5.32 -29.38 -4.86
N LYS A 435 5.40 -30.67 -4.46
CA LYS A 435 4.81 -31.78 -5.20
C LYS A 435 3.28 -31.67 -5.26
N ALA A 436 2.64 -31.39 -4.13
CA ALA A 436 1.20 -31.24 -4.05
C ALA A 436 0.69 -30.08 -4.93
N PHE A 437 1.36 -28.93 -4.92
CA PHE A 437 1.01 -27.82 -5.81
C PHE A 437 1.19 -28.13 -7.30
N LYS A 438 2.24 -28.87 -7.68
CA LYS A 438 2.44 -29.33 -9.06
C LYS A 438 1.33 -30.28 -9.54
N ASN A 439 0.81 -31.08 -8.63
CA ASN A 439 -0.25 -32.04 -8.91
C ASN A 439 -1.67 -31.45 -8.77
N ASN A 440 -1.80 -30.14 -8.44
CA ASN A 440 -3.08 -29.48 -8.12
C ASN A 440 -3.84 -30.16 -6.95
N GLU A 441 -3.14 -30.72 -5.97
CA GLU A 441 -3.73 -31.32 -4.79
C GLU A 441 -4.20 -30.25 -3.81
N ASP A 442 -5.27 -30.53 -3.05
CA ASP A 442 -5.74 -29.61 -1.99
C ASP A 442 -4.81 -29.66 -0.77
N ILE A 443 -3.95 -28.65 -0.66
CA ILE A 443 -2.97 -28.51 0.42
C ILE A 443 -3.60 -28.58 1.81
N HIS A 444 -4.80 -28.04 1.99
CA HIS A 444 -5.46 -28.05 3.29
C HIS A 444 -5.95 -29.45 3.65
N SER A 445 -6.41 -30.22 2.67
CA SER A 445 -6.75 -31.63 2.86
C SER A 445 -5.53 -32.49 3.08
N LEU A 446 -4.43 -32.25 2.36
CA LEU A 446 -3.14 -32.91 2.59
C LEU A 446 -2.63 -32.66 4.02
N THR A 447 -2.58 -31.40 4.43
CA THR A 447 -2.17 -31.02 5.78
C THR A 447 -3.07 -31.65 6.85
N ALA A 448 -4.41 -31.65 6.62
CA ALA A 448 -5.35 -32.30 7.54
C ALA A 448 -5.07 -33.79 7.68
N SER A 449 -4.88 -34.50 6.57
CA SER A 449 -4.54 -35.93 6.57
C SER A 449 -3.29 -36.22 7.42
N GLN A 450 -2.28 -35.37 7.28
CA GLN A 450 -0.99 -35.54 7.97
C GLN A 450 -1.04 -35.18 9.45
N ILE A 451 -1.68 -34.05 9.80
CA ILE A 451 -1.75 -33.58 11.20
C ILE A 451 -2.65 -34.50 12.04
N PHE A 452 -3.82 -34.87 11.49
CA PHE A 452 -4.79 -35.72 12.21
C PHE A 452 -4.55 -37.22 12.03
N ASN A 453 -3.52 -37.59 11.24
CA ASN A 453 -3.16 -38.99 10.92
C ASN A 453 -4.36 -39.78 10.39
N ILE A 454 -5.07 -39.24 9.44
CA ILE A 454 -6.25 -39.82 8.79
C ILE A 454 -6.03 -39.95 7.28
N ASP A 455 -6.65 -40.96 6.66
CA ASP A 455 -6.64 -41.07 5.20
C ASP A 455 -7.21 -39.80 4.54
N ILE A 456 -6.55 -39.34 3.48
CA ILE A 456 -6.97 -38.11 2.77
C ILE A 456 -8.42 -38.18 2.27
N LYS A 457 -8.91 -39.36 1.92
CA LYS A 457 -10.30 -39.60 1.51
C LYS A 457 -11.31 -39.49 2.66
N LYS A 458 -10.84 -39.54 3.91
CA LYS A 458 -11.64 -39.42 5.13
C LYS A 458 -11.60 -37.97 5.70
N VAL A 459 -10.85 -37.06 5.08
CA VAL A 459 -10.79 -35.67 5.49
C VAL A 459 -12.15 -35.02 5.23
N ASN A 460 -12.80 -34.59 6.31
CA ASN A 460 -14.07 -33.86 6.23
C ASN A 460 -13.84 -32.34 6.22
N GLN A 461 -14.91 -31.55 6.05
CA GLN A 461 -14.86 -30.10 5.99
C GLN A 461 -14.30 -29.46 7.27
N ASP A 462 -14.55 -30.04 8.46
CA ASP A 462 -14.02 -29.49 9.72
C ASP A 462 -12.51 -29.73 9.82
N HIS A 463 -12.03 -30.92 9.47
CA HIS A 463 -10.59 -31.21 9.39
C HIS A 463 -9.89 -30.24 8.43
N ARG A 464 -10.45 -30.07 7.22
CA ARG A 464 -9.93 -29.13 6.22
C ARG A 464 -9.91 -27.69 6.72
N ARG A 465 -10.97 -27.24 7.40
CA ARG A 465 -11.08 -25.91 8.00
C ARG A 465 -10.01 -25.68 9.07
N LYS A 466 -9.81 -26.66 9.98
CA LYS A 466 -8.78 -26.60 11.01
C LYS A 466 -7.38 -26.56 10.39
N ALA A 467 -7.09 -27.42 9.42
CA ALA A 467 -5.80 -27.42 8.72
C ALA A 467 -5.55 -26.11 7.97
N LYS A 468 -6.58 -25.51 7.35
CA LYS A 468 -6.48 -24.19 6.74
C LYS A 468 -6.08 -23.12 7.76
N ALA A 469 -6.68 -23.15 8.95
CA ALA A 469 -6.36 -22.22 10.03
C ALA A 469 -4.92 -22.44 10.56
N ILE A 470 -4.46 -23.68 10.63
CA ILE A 470 -3.08 -24.00 11.03
C ILE A 470 -2.08 -23.51 9.98
N ASN A 471 -2.28 -23.82 8.70
CA ASN A 471 -1.41 -23.41 7.60
C ASN A 471 -1.20 -21.88 7.58
N PHE A 472 -2.29 -21.12 7.58
CA PHE A 472 -2.20 -19.65 7.60
C PHE A 472 -1.69 -19.13 8.95
N GLY A 473 -2.12 -19.74 10.06
CA GLY A 473 -1.65 -19.37 11.39
C GLY A 473 -0.14 -19.43 11.52
N ILE A 474 0.49 -20.48 10.98
CA ILE A 474 1.94 -20.66 11.02
C ILE A 474 2.66 -19.60 10.19
N ILE A 475 2.17 -19.27 8.98
CA ILE A 475 2.70 -18.18 8.16
C ILE A 475 2.72 -16.85 8.95
N TYR A 476 1.66 -16.58 9.72
CA TYR A 476 1.54 -15.37 10.54
C TYR A 476 2.14 -15.50 11.94
N GLY A 477 2.86 -16.60 12.23
CA GLY A 477 3.49 -16.83 13.52
C GLY A 477 2.51 -16.95 14.68
N ILE A 478 1.36 -17.62 14.46
CA ILE A 478 0.31 -17.80 15.49
C ILE A 478 0.87 -18.48 16.73
N SER A 479 0.47 -17.97 17.91
CA SER A 479 0.76 -18.67 19.16
C SER A 479 -0.20 -19.86 19.38
N GLN A 480 0.22 -20.82 20.17
CA GLN A 480 -0.61 -21.94 20.63
C GLN A 480 -1.99 -21.45 21.15
N TYR A 481 -2.01 -20.45 22.01
CA TYR A 481 -3.25 -19.85 22.51
C TYR A 481 -4.12 -19.23 21.40
N GLY A 482 -3.49 -18.53 20.46
CA GLY A 482 -4.18 -17.94 19.31
C GLY A 482 -4.80 -19.01 18.41
N LEU A 483 -4.08 -20.09 18.15
CA LEU A 483 -4.57 -21.23 17.37
C LEU A 483 -5.73 -21.94 18.07
N ALA A 484 -5.58 -22.27 19.36
CA ALA A 484 -6.63 -22.88 20.18
C ALA A 484 -7.96 -22.12 20.08
N LYS A 485 -7.91 -20.81 20.21
CA LYS A 485 -9.06 -19.92 20.07
C LYS A 485 -9.64 -19.94 18.63
N GLN A 486 -8.79 -19.90 17.62
CA GLN A 486 -9.22 -19.81 16.22
C GLN A 486 -9.94 -21.07 15.73
N ILE A 487 -9.51 -22.25 16.17
CA ILE A 487 -10.09 -23.52 15.74
C ILE A 487 -10.99 -24.17 16.79
N ASN A 488 -11.23 -23.49 17.92
CA ASN A 488 -12.10 -23.89 19.03
C ASN A 488 -11.70 -25.26 19.62
N VAL A 489 -10.45 -25.35 20.09
CA VAL A 489 -9.89 -26.51 20.77
C VAL A 489 -9.18 -26.09 22.06
N SER A 490 -8.79 -27.07 22.89
CA SER A 490 -7.96 -26.79 24.06
C SER A 490 -6.54 -26.33 23.67
N ASN A 491 -5.85 -25.64 24.61
CA ASN A 491 -4.45 -25.27 24.38
C ASN A 491 -3.56 -26.49 24.16
N TYR A 492 -3.84 -27.60 24.85
CA TYR A 492 -3.11 -28.84 24.71
C TYR A 492 -3.24 -29.43 23.28
N GLU A 493 -4.46 -29.54 22.78
CA GLU A 493 -4.70 -30.01 21.40
C GLU A 493 -4.05 -29.10 20.36
N ALA A 494 -4.11 -27.76 20.55
CA ALA A 494 -3.44 -26.83 19.65
C ALA A 494 -1.92 -27.00 19.64
N GLU A 495 -1.31 -27.32 20.79
CA GLU A 495 0.12 -27.64 20.88
C GLU A 495 0.46 -28.94 20.15
N GLU A 496 -0.34 -29.99 20.33
CA GLU A 496 -0.16 -31.25 19.60
C GLU A 496 -0.25 -31.05 18.09
N PHE A 497 -1.20 -30.24 17.62
CA PHE A 497 -1.32 -29.95 16.19
C PHE A 497 -0.12 -29.17 15.65
N LEU A 498 0.41 -28.18 16.39
CA LEU A 498 1.62 -27.48 15.99
C LEU A 498 2.85 -28.40 15.97
N ASN A 499 3.00 -29.25 16.98
CA ASN A 499 4.10 -30.22 17.05
C ASN A 499 4.01 -31.26 15.90
N SER A 500 2.83 -31.76 15.62
CA SER A 500 2.58 -32.66 14.49
C SER A 500 2.88 -31.99 13.14
N TYR A 501 2.50 -30.70 12.99
CA TYR A 501 2.79 -29.96 11.79
C TYR A 501 4.29 -29.79 11.55
N PHE A 502 5.05 -29.37 12.56
CA PHE A 502 6.50 -29.18 12.44
C PHE A 502 7.26 -30.50 12.34
N ALA A 503 6.72 -31.61 12.87
CA ALA A 503 7.27 -32.92 12.65
C ALA A 503 7.11 -33.38 11.18
N LYS A 504 6.02 -32.96 10.51
CA LYS A 504 5.76 -33.27 9.10
C LYS A 504 6.46 -32.34 8.13
N PHE A 505 6.59 -31.07 8.49
CA PHE A 505 7.22 -30.03 7.70
C PHE A 505 8.38 -29.37 8.46
N PRO A 506 9.45 -30.12 8.78
CA PRO A 506 10.56 -29.61 9.59
C PRO A 506 11.29 -28.43 8.89
N GLU A 507 11.27 -28.39 7.56
CA GLU A 507 11.89 -27.33 6.76
C GLU A 507 11.26 -25.94 7.07
N ILE A 508 9.97 -25.90 7.40
CA ILE A 508 9.29 -24.66 7.78
C ILE A 508 9.85 -24.15 9.12
N LYS A 509 10.10 -25.05 10.08
CA LYS A 509 10.71 -24.66 11.36
C LYS A 509 12.13 -24.12 11.16
N VAL A 510 12.92 -24.77 10.30
CA VAL A 510 14.27 -24.32 9.94
C VAL A 510 14.22 -22.93 9.28
N TYR A 511 13.29 -22.70 8.36
CA TYR A 511 13.06 -21.40 7.75
C TYR A 511 12.75 -20.32 8.80
N MET A 512 11.83 -20.58 9.71
CA MET A 512 11.44 -19.63 10.76
C MET A 512 12.63 -19.26 11.66
N ASP A 513 13.35 -20.26 12.17
CA ASP A 513 14.48 -20.07 13.09
C ASP A 513 15.66 -19.35 12.40
N SER A 514 15.95 -19.70 11.14
CA SER A 514 17.00 -19.06 10.36
C SER A 514 16.65 -17.58 10.03
N THR A 515 15.38 -17.30 9.72
CA THR A 515 14.90 -15.95 9.44
C THR A 515 15.01 -15.05 10.67
N ILE A 516 14.60 -15.54 11.85
CA ILE A 516 14.76 -14.82 13.12
C ILE A 516 16.24 -14.54 13.40
N LYS A 517 17.09 -15.57 13.28
CA LYS A 517 18.54 -15.45 13.50
C LYS A 517 19.17 -14.41 12.57
N PHE A 518 18.81 -14.45 11.29
CA PHE A 518 19.27 -13.46 10.31
C PHE A 518 18.79 -12.05 10.68
N CYS A 519 17.50 -11.88 10.99
CA CYS A 519 16.92 -10.60 11.33
C CYS A 519 17.55 -10.00 12.59
N ARG A 520 17.80 -10.80 13.63
CA ARG A 520 18.50 -10.35 14.84
C ARG A 520 19.91 -9.85 14.58
N LYS A 521 20.62 -10.42 13.60
CA LYS A 521 21.97 -10.03 13.21
C LYS A 521 21.98 -8.77 12.35
N SER A 522 21.07 -8.68 11.35
CA SER A 522 21.09 -7.64 10.32
C SER A 522 20.12 -6.49 10.55
N GLY A 523 19.12 -6.65 11.44
CA GLY A 523 18.06 -5.66 11.68
C GLY A 523 16.95 -5.64 10.61
N TYR A 524 17.05 -6.51 9.59
CA TYR A 524 16.05 -6.62 8.51
C TYR A 524 15.94 -8.05 8.00
N VAL A 525 14.92 -8.30 7.17
CA VAL A 525 14.81 -9.50 6.33
C VAL A 525 14.62 -9.11 4.87
N ASN A 526 14.96 -10.02 3.96
CA ASN A 526 14.75 -9.85 2.52
C ASN A 526 13.60 -10.74 2.04
N ASN A 527 12.80 -10.24 1.09
CA ASN A 527 11.95 -11.10 0.28
C ASN A 527 12.77 -11.79 -0.83
N ILE A 528 12.14 -12.66 -1.63
CA ILE A 528 12.78 -13.42 -2.73
C ILE A 528 13.44 -12.48 -3.75
N PHE A 529 12.86 -11.30 -3.98
CA PHE A 529 13.34 -10.33 -4.97
C PHE A 529 14.39 -9.37 -4.43
N GLY A 530 14.69 -9.45 -3.11
CA GLY A 530 15.72 -8.63 -2.46
C GLY A 530 15.21 -7.38 -1.75
N ARG A 531 13.88 -7.10 -1.73
CA ARG A 531 13.32 -6.00 -0.93
C ARG A 531 13.58 -6.23 0.55
N ARG A 532 14.04 -5.19 1.25
CA ARG A 532 14.28 -5.20 2.69
C ARG A 532 13.07 -4.73 3.49
N SER A 533 12.80 -5.43 4.59
CA SER A 533 11.86 -5.00 5.64
C SER A 533 12.64 -4.90 6.95
N HIS A 534 12.68 -3.71 7.56
CA HIS A 534 13.46 -3.45 8.78
C HIS A 534 12.62 -3.66 10.04
N PHE A 535 13.27 -4.15 11.11
CA PHE A 535 12.65 -4.51 12.39
C PHE A 535 13.42 -3.95 13.57
N ASN A 536 13.21 -2.68 13.91
CA ASN A 536 13.95 -1.98 14.95
C ASN A 536 13.82 -2.60 16.35
N GLY A 537 12.71 -3.31 16.64
CA GLY A 537 12.44 -3.95 17.93
C GLY A 537 12.80 -5.45 17.99
N ILE A 538 13.52 -6.01 16.99
CA ILE A 538 13.82 -7.45 16.95
C ILE A 538 14.69 -7.94 18.10
N ASN A 539 15.51 -7.05 18.68
CA ASN A 539 16.38 -7.31 19.83
C ASN A 539 15.91 -6.59 21.10
N ASP A 540 14.65 -6.13 21.15
CA ASP A 540 14.10 -5.42 22.32
C ASP A 540 14.14 -6.29 23.58
N LYS A 541 14.43 -5.68 24.73
CA LYS A 541 14.43 -6.36 26.04
C LYS A 541 13.03 -6.81 26.45
N ASN A 542 12.00 -6.08 26.03
CA ASN A 542 10.61 -6.44 26.27
C ASN A 542 10.20 -7.65 25.42
N PHE A 543 9.88 -8.75 26.09
CA PHE A 543 9.47 -10.00 25.44
C PHE A 543 8.30 -9.82 24.45
N ASN A 544 7.29 -9.02 24.83
CA ASN A 544 6.11 -8.85 23.97
C ASN A 544 6.46 -8.08 22.67
N VAL A 545 7.30 -7.04 22.77
CA VAL A 545 7.79 -6.28 21.61
C VAL A 545 8.61 -7.20 20.72
N ARG A 546 9.60 -7.89 21.29
CA ARG A 546 10.46 -8.81 20.56
C ARG A 546 9.68 -9.93 19.86
N ASN A 547 8.78 -10.60 20.58
CA ASN A 547 7.95 -11.69 20.03
C ASN A 547 7.02 -11.21 18.91
N PHE A 548 6.49 -10.00 18.99
CA PHE A 548 5.73 -9.37 17.91
C PHE A 548 6.61 -9.16 16.67
N GLN A 549 7.81 -8.61 16.85
CA GLN A 549 8.77 -8.36 15.77
C GLN A 549 9.27 -9.66 15.12
N GLU A 550 9.51 -10.71 15.90
CA GLU A 550 9.90 -12.03 15.38
C GLU A 550 8.83 -12.64 14.47
N ARG A 551 7.56 -12.57 14.88
CA ARG A 551 6.45 -13.03 14.03
C ARG A 551 6.34 -12.22 12.75
N ALA A 552 6.46 -10.91 12.84
CA ALA A 552 6.43 -10.03 11.68
C ALA A 552 7.62 -10.31 10.73
N ALA A 553 8.81 -10.59 11.27
CA ALA A 553 10.01 -10.92 10.50
C ALA A 553 9.88 -12.26 9.75
N ILE A 554 9.24 -13.28 10.35
CA ILE A 554 8.97 -14.56 9.68
C ILE A 554 8.02 -14.37 8.49
N ASN A 555 6.99 -13.55 8.66
CA ASN A 555 5.97 -13.32 7.64
C ASN A 555 6.43 -12.39 6.51
N ALA A 556 7.29 -11.42 6.80
CA ALA A 556 7.66 -10.37 5.83
C ALA A 556 8.27 -10.88 4.52
N PRO A 557 9.17 -11.90 4.48
CA PRO A 557 9.65 -12.46 3.23
C PRO A 557 8.54 -13.08 2.38
N ILE A 558 7.59 -13.79 3.00
CA ILE A 558 6.48 -14.46 2.31
C ILE A 558 5.53 -13.40 1.73
N GLN A 559 5.02 -12.53 2.58
CA GLN A 559 4.07 -11.49 2.20
C GLN A 559 4.68 -10.47 1.23
N GLY A 560 5.96 -10.11 1.44
CA GLY A 560 6.68 -9.21 0.55
C GLY A 560 6.91 -9.82 -0.83
N SER A 561 7.20 -11.11 -0.91
CA SER A 561 7.32 -11.79 -2.21
C SER A 561 5.98 -11.86 -2.94
N ALA A 562 4.88 -12.11 -2.23
CA ALA A 562 3.53 -12.08 -2.80
C ALA A 562 3.21 -10.68 -3.37
N SER A 563 3.59 -9.63 -2.65
CA SER A 563 3.43 -8.25 -3.11
C SER A 563 4.19 -7.96 -4.40
N GLU A 564 5.45 -8.43 -4.52
CA GLU A 564 6.24 -8.23 -5.74
C GLU A 564 5.71 -9.04 -6.92
N VAL A 565 5.20 -10.26 -6.68
CA VAL A 565 4.50 -11.03 -7.73
C VAL A 565 3.29 -10.24 -8.25
N MET A 566 2.48 -9.67 -7.36
CA MET A 566 1.35 -8.84 -7.74
C MET A 566 1.78 -7.59 -8.53
N ARG A 567 2.83 -6.90 -8.08
CA ARG A 567 3.40 -5.72 -8.77
C ARG A 567 3.88 -6.06 -10.17
N LEU A 568 4.62 -7.17 -10.35
CA LEU A 568 5.04 -7.64 -11.68
C LEU A 568 3.85 -7.99 -12.57
N ALA A 569 2.81 -8.61 -12.01
CA ALA A 569 1.59 -8.90 -12.76
C ALA A 569 0.91 -7.61 -13.25
N MET A 570 0.77 -6.61 -12.38
CA MET A 570 0.20 -5.30 -12.75
C MET A 570 1.01 -4.62 -13.86
N ILE A 571 2.34 -4.63 -13.76
CA ILE A 571 3.25 -4.01 -14.74
C ILE A 571 3.14 -4.73 -16.11
N ARG A 572 3.13 -6.07 -16.12
CA ARG A 572 2.98 -6.85 -17.36
C ARG A 572 1.62 -6.63 -18.00
N LEU A 573 0.56 -6.64 -17.20
CA LEU A 573 -0.80 -6.41 -17.68
C LEU A 573 -0.97 -5.00 -18.25
N ASP A 574 -0.47 -3.97 -17.59
CA ASP A 574 -0.52 -2.59 -18.11
C ASP A 574 0.19 -2.47 -19.46
N LYS A 575 1.39 -3.05 -19.57
CA LYS A 575 2.14 -3.10 -20.83
C LYS A 575 1.35 -3.80 -21.93
N ARG A 576 0.76 -4.96 -21.65
CA ARG A 576 0.00 -5.74 -22.64
C ARG A 576 -1.30 -5.05 -23.06
N LEU A 577 -1.97 -4.39 -22.13
CA LEU A 577 -3.17 -3.59 -22.46
C LEU A 577 -2.83 -2.42 -23.38
N SER A 578 -1.69 -1.77 -23.14
CA SER A 578 -1.19 -0.66 -23.96
C SER A 578 -0.77 -1.14 -25.36
N ASP A 579 0.05 -2.20 -25.46
CA ASP A 579 0.59 -2.74 -26.70
C ASP A 579 -0.51 -3.26 -27.64
N GLN A 580 -1.61 -3.80 -27.11
CA GLN A 580 -2.71 -4.36 -27.88
C GLN A 580 -3.82 -3.35 -28.21
N ASN A 581 -3.59 -2.06 -27.94
CA ASN A 581 -4.59 -1.00 -28.17
C ASN A 581 -5.93 -1.25 -27.44
N ARG A 582 -5.89 -1.93 -26.28
CA ARG A 582 -7.07 -2.31 -25.48
C ARG A 582 -7.41 -1.26 -24.42
N SER A 583 -7.33 0.00 -24.80
CA SER A 583 -7.59 1.15 -23.92
C SER A 583 -9.00 1.16 -23.29
N SER A 584 -9.93 0.36 -23.85
CA SER A 584 -11.29 0.20 -23.31
C SER A 584 -11.40 -0.75 -22.11
N SER A 585 -10.41 -1.62 -21.90
CA SER A 585 -10.31 -2.48 -20.72
C SER A 585 -9.41 -1.82 -19.68
N LYS A 586 -9.87 -1.69 -18.46
CA LYS A 586 -9.20 -0.95 -17.38
C LYS A 586 -8.94 -1.82 -16.17
N MET A 587 -7.74 -1.74 -15.60
CA MET A 587 -7.47 -2.21 -14.25
C MET A 587 -8.03 -1.16 -13.29
N LEU A 588 -8.93 -1.57 -12.39
CA LEU A 588 -9.61 -0.64 -11.48
C LEU A 588 -9.08 -0.69 -10.06
N LEU A 589 -8.99 -1.90 -9.48
CA LEU A 589 -8.66 -2.10 -8.08
C LEU A 589 -7.64 -3.20 -7.91
N GLN A 590 -6.77 -3.03 -6.91
CA GLN A 590 -5.91 -4.06 -6.36
C GLN A 590 -6.30 -4.27 -4.88
N ILE A 591 -6.66 -5.51 -4.51
CA ILE A 591 -7.15 -5.84 -3.18
C ILE A 591 -6.46 -7.12 -2.71
N HIS A 592 -5.50 -6.99 -1.79
CA HIS A 592 -4.68 -8.09 -1.31
C HIS A 592 -3.96 -8.83 -2.46
N ASP A 593 -4.44 -10.02 -2.83
CA ASP A 593 -3.87 -10.87 -3.88
C ASP A 593 -4.76 -10.91 -5.15
N GLU A 594 -5.72 -9.95 -5.26
CA GLU A 594 -6.73 -9.85 -6.31
C GLU A 594 -6.57 -8.56 -7.12
N LEU A 595 -6.80 -8.66 -8.44
CA LEU A 595 -6.98 -7.52 -9.34
C LEU A 595 -8.41 -7.50 -9.89
N ILE A 596 -9.01 -6.32 -9.98
CA ILE A 596 -10.32 -6.13 -10.58
C ILE A 596 -10.20 -5.26 -11.82
N PHE A 597 -10.81 -5.75 -12.90
CA PHE A 597 -10.82 -5.10 -14.20
C PHE A 597 -12.25 -4.75 -14.62
N GLU A 598 -12.41 -3.65 -15.34
CA GLU A 598 -13.63 -3.31 -16.08
C GLU A 598 -13.37 -3.53 -17.57
N VAL A 599 -14.14 -4.41 -18.19
CA VAL A 599 -13.88 -4.94 -19.53
C VAL A 599 -15.15 -4.87 -20.39
N PRO A 600 -15.08 -4.42 -21.65
CA PRO A 600 -16.21 -4.52 -22.58
C PRO A 600 -16.69 -5.98 -22.73
N LYS A 601 -18.01 -6.22 -22.71
CA LYS A 601 -18.59 -7.58 -22.83
C LYS A 601 -18.07 -8.35 -24.05
N LYS A 602 -17.82 -7.68 -25.15
CA LYS A 602 -17.26 -8.28 -26.38
C LYS A 602 -15.84 -8.84 -26.22
N ASP A 603 -15.07 -8.29 -25.28
CA ASP A 603 -13.65 -8.63 -25.07
C ASP A 603 -13.43 -9.65 -23.95
N GLU A 604 -14.51 -10.10 -23.26
CA GLU A 604 -14.49 -10.98 -22.09
C GLU A 604 -13.52 -12.15 -22.23
N LYS A 605 -13.74 -13.03 -23.20
CA LYS A 605 -12.96 -14.27 -23.39
C LYS A 605 -11.47 -14.01 -23.62
N VAL A 606 -11.17 -12.97 -24.39
CA VAL A 606 -9.79 -12.62 -24.71
C VAL A 606 -9.10 -12.04 -23.48
N MET A 607 -9.81 -11.21 -22.71
CA MET A 607 -9.27 -10.62 -21.49
C MET A 607 -9.05 -11.65 -20.38
N ILE A 608 -9.98 -12.60 -20.21
CA ILE A 608 -9.78 -13.72 -19.26
C ILE A 608 -8.48 -14.47 -19.57
N LYS A 609 -8.27 -14.82 -20.85
CA LYS A 609 -7.05 -15.52 -21.27
C LYS A 609 -5.81 -14.66 -21.01
N LEU A 610 -5.81 -13.41 -21.44
CA LEU A 610 -4.68 -12.48 -21.28
C LEU A 610 -4.32 -12.30 -19.80
N ILE A 611 -5.31 -12.03 -18.95
CA ILE A 611 -5.10 -11.82 -17.51
C ILE A 611 -4.51 -13.08 -16.89
N LYS A 612 -5.08 -14.26 -17.19
CA LYS A 612 -4.59 -15.53 -16.68
C LYS A 612 -3.15 -15.81 -17.11
N ASP A 613 -2.85 -15.64 -18.40
CA ASP A 613 -1.52 -15.92 -18.96
C ASP A 613 -0.46 -14.98 -18.36
N GLU A 614 -0.73 -13.67 -18.26
CA GLU A 614 0.23 -12.72 -17.70
C GLU A 614 0.44 -12.91 -16.20
N MET A 615 -0.61 -13.13 -15.41
CA MET A 615 -0.47 -13.36 -13.97
C MET A 615 0.26 -14.67 -13.66
N THR A 616 -0.09 -15.77 -14.34
CA THR A 616 0.56 -17.07 -14.10
C THR A 616 2.02 -17.09 -14.59
N SER A 617 2.34 -16.38 -15.67
CA SER A 617 3.71 -16.31 -16.23
C SER A 617 4.71 -15.61 -15.30
N VAL A 618 4.26 -14.86 -14.28
CA VAL A 618 5.15 -14.26 -13.27
C VAL A 618 5.96 -15.33 -12.53
N ALA A 619 5.44 -16.57 -12.43
CA ALA A 619 6.16 -17.69 -11.83
C ALA A 619 7.53 -17.96 -12.51
N GLN A 620 7.71 -17.57 -13.77
CA GLN A 620 8.94 -17.69 -14.54
C GLN A 620 9.35 -16.30 -15.04
N SER A 621 9.72 -15.43 -14.11
CA SER A 621 10.18 -14.08 -14.42
C SER A 621 11.71 -14.05 -14.56
N ASP A 622 12.23 -13.00 -15.22
CA ASP A 622 13.67 -12.76 -15.33
C ASP A 622 14.32 -12.47 -13.96
N TYR A 623 13.53 -12.19 -12.95
CA TYR A 623 13.98 -11.82 -11.62
C TYR A 623 13.97 -12.99 -10.64
N HIS A 624 13.07 -13.93 -10.82
CA HIS A 624 12.97 -15.15 -10.01
C HIS A 624 12.15 -16.22 -10.74
N SER A 625 12.56 -17.49 -10.60
CA SER A 625 11.86 -18.65 -11.12
C SER A 625 11.36 -19.51 -9.97
N PHE A 626 10.03 -19.49 -9.77
CA PHE A 626 9.41 -20.35 -8.75
C PHE A 626 9.41 -21.82 -9.18
N SER A 627 9.77 -22.69 -8.28
CA SER A 627 9.61 -24.16 -8.51
C SER A 627 8.15 -24.61 -8.35
N THR A 628 7.33 -23.78 -7.72
CA THR A 628 5.89 -23.98 -7.49
C THR A 628 5.09 -23.18 -8.52
N PRO A 629 4.14 -23.77 -9.26
CA PRO A 629 3.33 -23.03 -10.23
C PRO A 629 2.45 -21.99 -9.51
N LEU A 630 2.31 -20.80 -10.10
CA LEU A 630 1.30 -19.83 -9.66
C LEU A 630 0.01 -20.07 -10.45
N THR A 631 -1.11 -20.11 -9.75
CA THR A 631 -2.45 -20.29 -10.35
C THR A 631 -3.34 -19.11 -9.99
N VAL A 632 -4.29 -18.81 -10.88
CA VAL A 632 -5.18 -17.66 -10.75
C VAL A 632 -6.62 -18.11 -10.94
N ASP A 633 -7.48 -17.78 -9.99
CA ASP A 633 -8.91 -17.95 -10.07
C ASP A 633 -9.53 -16.68 -10.70
N ILE A 634 -10.36 -16.87 -11.74
CA ILE A 634 -10.98 -15.76 -12.46
C ILE A 634 -12.49 -15.89 -12.37
N ASN A 635 -13.13 -14.81 -11.94
CA ASN A 635 -14.58 -14.70 -11.89
C ASN A 635 -15.06 -13.47 -12.68
N VAL A 636 -16.27 -13.56 -13.22
CA VAL A 636 -16.87 -12.54 -14.09
C VAL A 636 -18.28 -12.21 -13.58
N GLY A 637 -18.64 -10.93 -13.59
CA GLY A 637 -19.96 -10.50 -13.17
C GLY A 637 -20.26 -9.04 -13.50
N ASP A 638 -21.52 -8.64 -13.40
CA ASP A 638 -21.93 -7.26 -13.61
C ASP A 638 -21.61 -6.35 -12.38
N ASN A 639 -21.28 -6.94 -11.24
CA ASN A 639 -20.88 -6.24 -10.03
C ASN A 639 -19.89 -7.06 -9.20
N TRP A 640 -19.16 -6.38 -8.31
CA TRP A 640 -18.11 -7.01 -7.49
C TRP A 640 -18.64 -8.10 -6.54
N GLY A 641 -19.89 -7.98 -6.05
CA GLY A 641 -20.47 -9.00 -5.18
C GLY A 641 -20.71 -10.36 -5.86
N MET A 642 -20.77 -10.39 -7.19
CA MET A 642 -20.89 -11.63 -8.00
C MET A 642 -19.57 -12.34 -8.25
N LEU A 643 -18.44 -11.71 -7.93
CA LEU A 643 -17.10 -12.24 -8.20
C LEU A 643 -16.59 -13.20 -7.09
N HIS A 644 -17.37 -13.40 -5.99
CA HIS A 644 -16.95 -14.22 -4.82
C HIS A 644 -18.05 -15.14 -4.30
#